data_9c47a882757c227241b75347b6d3ff11
#
_entry.id   9c47a882757c227241b75347b6d3ff11
#
_cell.length_a   1.000
_cell.length_b   1.000
_cell.length_c   1.000
_cell.angle_alpha   90.00
_cell.angle_beta   90.00
_cell.angle_gamma   90.00
#
_symmetry.space_group_name_H-M   'P 1'
#
loop_
_entity.id
_entity.type
_entity.pdbx_description
1 polymer ?
#
loop_
_entity_poly.entity_id
_entity_poly.type
_entity_poly.pdbx_seq_one_letter_code
_entity_poly.pdbx_strand_id
1 'polypeptide(L)'
;HKEYRRQRQMCIRDRDKVYEQLAAAEASGSAPRPARTGYVLLFEFADRSVETVKATASGRIPKRRKASGGNGGSAPDLDIVQTIQRRNASFERAVNELLAACAASGDDPVKLVYDAAAAHVPICPGAPRDAPLSPRTKRERFGALLSDPNARPSIVEVLQGLKEEPWWQDQIVPGGRRTFPAHEAEYAELATPLPEALARALQATHNVHRLYTHQAAAIDALERGEHVVVSTGTSSGKSLVYQLPIALALEREASATALCMFPTKALAQDQLQSLRALLGAYEPLEDVLVSTYDGDTATEDRFELRSTMRVCFTNPDMLHQSILPQEERWRRFFRGLRIVVLDELHVYSGVFGSHVALVLRRLRRICAALGNDSVRFVSCSATIARPAEHMGAMLGVDAGITAIEQDGAPHGAKEWAVWNAPLIDAHDPSQGRVSTYAEASRLFRHLVRRGVRTILFAKVRRTAEIVLRQIREDLVREDRAEVADRVVAYRSGYSVADRRRIEQDMFHGRIAGIVATSALELGVDIGRLDAVVMLGMPYTLASMWQQAGRAGRRNRDALVVLLGDPFPVDQFYMNNPELVFTQRDPPLVVDVNNELVLEAHVKCAALEVPIAPSEDVRYFGPRLPALCAALLERDGHGFYHYTDAPGAQPARELPLRGARQTSYTYVDATPGQPPRTLEEVEVERAIFEAFEGAVFLHQGVTYICTAVQHELCMARFVRANVRYHTRPRDHTDTDAVETWRIRTLPHADVYAYFGRVTISSHVWGYYKVDRRAQILDTVDVETPPLIRHTQGVWVDVPWAMVNEIAAHGINASAAIHAAEHAVLSLTPLFVASVSQDVQTECKVGKREYGGQSHPTRRKRPSRLIFFDKPGQTASVSARVFRHMDSLLRIALEVIEACGCVDGCPGCVETQACTEDNAVSSKHGARAVLRGLLRQPMFDEHDPPLDEQGHATSYLGPRDALTHTLCDAQPVPTAPDTEVHVEEITEDDTALPDMQQHAERPAPRLSPEPPAYVETVSPAPQPS
;
A
#
# COMPACT_ATOMS: atom_id res chain seq x y z
N HIS A 1 -12.16 1.37 -36.85
CA HIS A 1 -12.03 2.38 -35.77
C HIS A 1 -12.55 3.77 -36.17
N LYS A 2 -12.20 4.29 -37.36
CA LYS A 2 -12.74 5.59 -37.83
C LYS A 2 -14.25 5.53 -38.09
N GLU A 3 -14.73 4.42 -38.61
CA GLU A 3 -16.17 4.21 -38.87
C GLU A 3 -16.98 4.01 -37.58
N TYR A 4 -16.40 3.31 -36.60
CA TYR A 4 -16.98 3.16 -35.25
C TYR A 4 -17.02 4.51 -34.49
N ARG A 5 -15.99 5.34 -34.61
CA ARG A 5 -16.02 6.72 -34.07
C ARG A 5 -17.04 7.61 -34.75
N ARG A 6 -17.20 7.51 -36.09
CA ARG A 6 -18.23 8.23 -36.83
C ARG A 6 -19.64 7.77 -36.45
N GLN A 7 -19.90 6.48 -36.35
CA GLN A 7 -21.19 5.95 -35.88
C GLN A 7 -21.49 6.36 -34.43
N ARG A 8 -20.51 6.37 -33.53
CA ARG A 8 -20.68 6.81 -32.16
C ARG A 8 -20.94 8.33 -32.06
N GLN A 9 -20.28 9.13 -32.89
CA GLN A 9 -20.56 10.58 -32.94
C GLN A 9 -21.93 10.89 -33.59
N MET A 10 -22.38 10.10 -34.53
CA MET A 10 -23.75 10.22 -35.07
C MET A 10 -24.81 9.86 -34.02
N CYS A 11 -24.65 8.79 -33.29
CA CYS A 11 -25.57 8.42 -32.20
C CYS A 11 -25.62 9.46 -31.07
N ILE A 12 -24.52 10.12 -30.76
CA ILE A 12 -24.48 11.19 -29.76
C ILE A 12 -25.19 12.45 -30.28
N ARG A 13 -24.99 12.85 -31.54
CA ARG A 13 -25.67 13.98 -32.14
C ARG A 13 -27.18 13.76 -32.27
N ASP A 14 -27.61 12.55 -32.61
CA ASP A 14 -29.03 12.22 -32.73
C ASP A 14 -29.71 12.16 -31.35
N ARG A 15 -28.98 11.75 -30.31
CA ARG A 15 -29.45 11.79 -28.92
C ARG A 15 -29.69 13.23 -28.44
N ASP A 16 -28.74 14.13 -28.71
CA ASP A 16 -28.85 15.53 -28.27
C ASP A 16 -29.98 16.25 -28.99
N LYS A 17 -30.22 15.95 -30.27
CA LYS A 17 -31.40 16.48 -31.04
C LYS A 17 -32.73 15.96 -30.50
N VAL A 18 -32.79 14.72 -30.02
CA VAL A 18 -33.99 14.17 -29.40
C VAL A 18 -34.28 14.85 -28.06
N TYR A 19 -33.24 15.11 -27.26
CA TYR A 19 -33.37 15.86 -26.00
C TYR A 19 -33.77 17.32 -26.23
N GLU A 20 -33.23 17.99 -27.24
CA GLU A 20 -33.63 19.35 -27.61
C GLU A 20 -35.09 19.42 -28.09
N GLN A 21 -35.53 18.43 -28.84
CA GLN A 21 -36.94 18.36 -29.32
C GLN A 21 -37.93 18.05 -28.20
N LEU A 22 -37.55 17.19 -27.23
CA LEU A 22 -38.37 16.90 -26.05
C LEU A 22 -38.44 18.12 -25.10
N ALA A 23 -37.33 18.79 -24.87
CA ALA A 23 -37.29 20.03 -24.08
C ALA A 23 -38.09 21.19 -24.72
N ALA A 24 -38.06 21.30 -26.04
CA ALA A 24 -38.87 22.29 -26.79
C ALA A 24 -40.37 21.95 -26.75
N ALA A 25 -40.72 20.67 -26.73
CA ALA A 25 -42.12 20.22 -26.62
C ALA A 25 -42.69 20.45 -25.20
N GLU A 26 -41.88 20.24 -24.15
CA GLU A 26 -42.24 20.58 -22.78
C GLU A 26 -42.41 22.09 -22.57
N ALA A 27 -41.56 22.91 -23.15
CA ALA A 27 -41.61 24.37 -23.04
C ALA A 27 -42.83 25.00 -23.79
N SER A 28 -43.40 24.31 -24.78
CA SER A 28 -44.52 24.76 -25.57
C SER A 28 -45.91 24.33 -25.06
N GLY A 29 -45.97 23.50 -24.02
CA GLY A 29 -47.24 23.03 -23.43
C GLY A 29 -48.11 22.18 -24.34
N SER A 30 -47.59 21.71 -25.47
CA SER A 30 -48.33 20.86 -26.42
C SER A 30 -47.96 19.40 -26.19
N ALA A 31 -48.92 18.62 -25.68
CA ALA A 31 -48.77 17.18 -25.62
C ALA A 31 -48.44 16.61 -27.01
N PRO A 32 -47.41 15.78 -27.16
CA PRO A 32 -47.02 15.24 -28.46
C PRO A 32 -48.14 14.37 -29.01
N ARG A 33 -48.70 14.72 -30.12
CA ARG A 33 -49.54 13.79 -30.87
C ARG A 33 -48.67 12.65 -31.39
N PRO A 34 -49.09 11.38 -31.29
CA PRO A 34 -48.28 10.26 -31.74
C PRO A 34 -48.00 10.44 -33.26
N ALA A 35 -46.71 10.57 -33.55
CA ALA A 35 -46.25 10.61 -34.93
C ALA A 35 -46.57 9.25 -35.58
N ARG A 36 -47.21 9.23 -36.76
CA ARG A 36 -47.55 8.03 -37.52
C ARG A 36 -46.38 7.14 -37.95
N THR A 37 -45.16 7.43 -37.53
CA THR A 37 -43.90 6.82 -37.97
C THR A 37 -43.21 5.91 -36.97
N GLY A 38 -43.69 5.78 -35.73
CA GLY A 38 -43.13 4.84 -34.74
C GLY A 38 -42.58 5.47 -33.49
N TYR A 39 -42.28 4.65 -32.47
CA TYR A 39 -41.77 5.05 -31.17
C TYR A 39 -40.27 4.85 -31.13
N VAL A 40 -39.58 5.68 -30.33
CA VAL A 40 -38.16 5.49 -29.99
C VAL A 40 -38.09 4.92 -28.59
N LEU A 41 -37.53 3.74 -28.44
CA LEU A 41 -37.38 3.06 -27.17
C LEU A 41 -35.89 3.05 -26.77
N LEU A 42 -35.61 3.40 -25.53
CA LEU A 42 -34.28 3.36 -24.93
C LEU A 42 -34.20 2.17 -23.99
N PHE A 43 -33.19 1.32 -24.17
CA PHE A 43 -32.96 0.16 -23.34
C PHE A 43 -31.58 0.23 -22.71
N GLU A 44 -31.51 -0.02 -21.41
CA GLU A 44 -30.27 -0.20 -20.67
C GLU A 44 -30.08 -1.70 -20.44
N PHE A 45 -28.99 -2.26 -20.96
CA PHE A 45 -28.64 -3.65 -20.79
C PHE A 45 -27.88 -3.88 -19.46
N ALA A 46 -27.80 -5.12 -19.01
CA ALA A 46 -27.08 -5.50 -17.81
C ALA A 46 -25.59 -5.10 -17.86
N ASP A 47 -24.99 -5.04 -19.05
CA ASP A 47 -23.63 -4.51 -19.30
C ASP A 47 -23.58 -2.97 -19.41
N ARG A 48 -24.74 -2.31 -19.21
CA ARG A 48 -24.91 -0.84 -19.18
C ARG A 48 -24.66 -0.10 -20.48
N SER A 49 -24.77 -0.77 -21.61
CA SER A 49 -24.94 -0.09 -22.89
C SER A 49 -26.39 0.37 -23.05
N VAL A 50 -26.58 1.59 -23.55
CA VAL A 50 -27.93 2.12 -23.89
C VAL A 50 -28.11 2.05 -25.38
N GLU A 51 -29.13 1.32 -25.86
CA GLU A 51 -29.47 1.25 -27.28
C GLU A 51 -30.86 1.89 -27.54
N THR A 52 -30.92 2.56 -28.66
CA THR A 52 -32.17 3.25 -29.13
C THR A 52 -32.77 2.47 -30.28
N VAL A 53 -34.02 2.03 -30.14
CA VAL A 53 -34.76 1.31 -31.18
C VAL A 53 -36.00 2.06 -31.56
N LYS A 54 -36.24 2.20 -32.87
CA LYS A 54 -37.48 2.73 -33.45
C LYS A 54 -38.44 1.58 -33.70
N ALA A 55 -39.56 1.57 -33.00
CA ALA A 55 -40.67 0.62 -33.25
C ALA A 55 -41.74 1.26 -34.12
N THR A 56 -42.41 0.46 -34.95
CA THR A 56 -43.53 0.91 -35.75
C THR A 56 -44.75 1.10 -34.87
N ALA A 57 -45.73 1.89 -35.33
CA ALA A 57 -47.00 2.15 -34.64
C ALA A 57 -47.82 0.86 -34.34
N SER A 58 -47.49 -0.29 -34.97
CA SER A 58 -48.08 -1.62 -34.72
C SER A 58 -47.34 -2.40 -33.65
N GLY A 59 -46.33 -1.83 -32.97
CA GLY A 59 -45.53 -2.49 -31.92
C GLY A 59 -44.56 -3.55 -32.45
N ARG A 60 -44.29 -3.63 -33.74
CA ARG A 60 -43.32 -4.58 -34.32
C ARG A 60 -41.99 -3.90 -34.61
N ILE A 61 -40.90 -4.53 -34.24
CA ILE A 61 -39.54 -4.09 -34.55
C ILE A 61 -39.26 -4.41 -36.03
N PRO A 62 -38.86 -3.43 -36.88
CA PRO A 62 -38.53 -3.71 -38.27
C PRO A 62 -37.33 -4.64 -38.37
N LYS A 63 -37.44 -5.76 -39.08
CA LYS A 63 -36.29 -6.65 -39.35
C LYS A 63 -35.26 -5.84 -40.16
N ARG A 64 -34.03 -5.79 -39.66
CA ARG A 64 -32.87 -5.18 -40.36
C ARG A 64 -32.73 -5.80 -41.76
N ARG A 65 -32.87 -5.01 -42.81
CA ARG A 65 -32.50 -5.43 -44.17
C ARG A 65 -31.02 -5.76 -44.20
N LYS A 66 -30.66 -6.98 -44.58
CA LYS A 66 -29.29 -7.34 -44.90
C LYS A 66 -28.76 -6.38 -45.95
N ALA A 67 -27.72 -5.65 -45.62
CA ALA A 67 -26.97 -4.85 -46.60
C ALA A 67 -26.27 -5.84 -47.56
N SER A 68 -26.68 -5.79 -48.82
CA SER A 68 -26.05 -6.56 -49.90
C SER A 68 -24.82 -5.76 -50.40
N GLY A 69 -23.65 -6.43 -50.39
CA GLY A 69 -22.60 -6.23 -51.36
C GLY A 69 -21.62 -5.05 -51.18
N GLY A 70 -20.40 -5.37 -50.88
CA GLY A 70 -19.27 -4.47 -51.06
C GLY A 70 -17.95 -5.17 -50.60
N ASN A 71 -17.10 -5.50 -51.52
CA ASN A 71 -15.87 -6.26 -51.43
C ASN A 71 -14.83 -5.75 -50.46
N GLY A 72 -14.13 -6.67 -49.81
CA GLY A 72 -12.72 -6.56 -49.46
C GLY A 72 -12.41 -5.99 -48.10
N GLY A 73 -12.42 -6.83 -47.07
CA GLY A 73 -11.89 -6.52 -45.72
C GLY A 73 -11.98 -7.77 -44.87
N SER A 74 -10.92 -8.11 -44.21
CA SER A 74 -10.75 -9.26 -43.34
C SER A 74 -12.00 -9.59 -42.50
N ALA A 75 -12.32 -10.88 -42.41
CA ALA A 75 -13.47 -11.38 -41.65
C ALA A 75 -13.45 -10.83 -40.21
N PRO A 76 -14.56 -10.26 -39.71
CA PRO A 76 -14.65 -9.88 -38.33
C PRO A 76 -14.69 -11.15 -37.49
N ASP A 77 -14.02 -11.09 -36.34
CA ASP A 77 -13.95 -12.15 -35.34
C ASP A 77 -15.31 -12.82 -35.13
N LEU A 78 -15.37 -14.13 -35.26
CA LEU A 78 -16.61 -14.91 -35.16
C LEU A 78 -17.29 -14.73 -33.81
N ASP A 79 -16.51 -14.55 -32.74
CA ASP A 79 -17.01 -14.32 -31.38
C ASP A 79 -17.72 -12.99 -31.19
N ILE A 80 -17.24 -11.93 -31.79
CA ILE A 80 -17.92 -10.62 -31.75
C ILE A 80 -19.26 -10.69 -32.47
N VAL A 81 -19.33 -11.38 -33.61
CA VAL A 81 -20.55 -11.56 -34.37
C VAL A 81 -21.57 -12.40 -33.61
N GLN A 82 -21.15 -13.49 -32.96
CA GLN A 82 -22.03 -14.32 -32.13
C GLN A 82 -22.53 -13.58 -30.88
N THR A 83 -21.66 -12.81 -30.22
CA THR A 83 -22.05 -11.99 -29.06
C THR A 83 -23.03 -10.91 -29.46
N ILE A 84 -22.84 -10.24 -30.61
CA ILE A 84 -23.81 -9.25 -31.14
C ILE A 84 -25.13 -9.92 -31.50
N GLN A 85 -25.11 -11.12 -32.09
CA GLN A 85 -26.34 -11.85 -32.41
C GLN A 85 -27.12 -12.28 -31.17
N ARG A 86 -26.43 -12.79 -30.13
CA ARG A 86 -27.05 -13.14 -28.83
C ARG A 86 -27.64 -11.91 -28.13
N ARG A 87 -26.92 -10.79 -28.11
CA ARG A 87 -27.41 -9.51 -27.57
C ARG A 87 -28.65 -9.02 -28.34
N ASN A 88 -28.64 -9.06 -29.66
CA ASN A 88 -29.80 -8.62 -30.46
C ASN A 88 -31.05 -9.48 -30.19
N ALA A 89 -30.90 -10.80 -30.01
CA ALA A 89 -32.02 -11.68 -29.70
C ALA A 89 -32.58 -11.45 -28.27
N SER A 90 -31.72 -11.20 -27.30
CA SER A 90 -32.15 -10.82 -25.95
C SER A 90 -32.85 -9.46 -25.93
N PHE A 91 -32.29 -8.51 -26.65
CA PHE A 91 -32.86 -7.18 -26.82
C PHE A 91 -34.27 -7.21 -27.48
N GLU A 92 -34.43 -7.91 -28.60
CA GLU A 92 -35.72 -8.08 -29.27
C GLU A 92 -36.75 -8.73 -28.35
N ARG A 93 -36.36 -9.67 -27.51
CA ARG A 93 -37.23 -10.32 -26.53
C ARG A 93 -37.72 -9.32 -25.47
N ALA A 94 -36.79 -8.57 -24.86
CA ALA A 94 -37.10 -7.58 -23.83
C ALA A 94 -38.02 -6.46 -24.37
N VAL A 95 -37.80 -6.01 -25.62
CA VAL A 95 -38.66 -5.01 -26.27
C VAL A 95 -40.06 -5.57 -26.52
N ASN A 96 -40.17 -6.79 -27.01
CA ASN A 96 -41.48 -7.41 -27.26
C ASN A 96 -42.23 -7.68 -25.95
N GLU A 97 -41.55 -8.09 -24.87
CA GLU A 97 -42.15 -8.25 -23.53
C GLU A 97 -42.67 -6.90 -22.98
N LEU A 98 -41.87 -5.82 -23.11
CA LEU A 98 -42.29 -4.48 -22.70
C LEU A 98 -43.52 -3.98 -23.49
N LEU A 99 -43.50 -4.15 -24.80
CA LEU A 99 -44.65 -3.75 -25.65
C LEU A 99 -45.91 -4.58 -25.32
N ALA A 100 -45.77 -5.86 -25.02
CA ALA A 100 -46.88 -6.71 -24.59
C ALA A 100 -47.43 -6.27 -23.23
N ALA A 101 -46.56 -5.92 -22.26
CA ALA A 101 -46.97 -5.41 -20.96
C ALA A 101 -47.72 -4.06 -21.07
N CYS A 102 -47.21 -3.14 -21.89
CA CYS A 102 -47.89 -1.86 -22.16
C CYS A 102 -49.26 -2.03 -22.84
N ALA A 103 -49.37 -3.00 -23.76
CA ALA A 103 -50.64 -3.32 -24.40
C ALA A 103 -51.67 -3.91 -23.43
N ALA A 104 -51.20 -4.67 -22.41
CA ALA A 104 -52.06 -5.24 -21.38
C ALA A 104 -52.48 -4.24 -20.29
N SER A 105 -51.64 -3.27 -19.97
CA SER A 105 -51.92 -2.22 -18.96
C SER A 105 -52.57 -0.95 -19.51
N GLY A 106 -52.56 -0.78 -20.81
CA GLY A 106 -53.04 0.46 -21.47
C GLY A 106 -52.07 1.66 -21.34
N ASP A 107 -50.85 1.41 -20.85
CA ASP A 107 -49.83 2.44 -20.67
C ASP A 107 -49.09 2.80 -21.97
N ASP A 108 -48.71 4.06 -22.11
CA ASP A 108 -47.89 4.50 -23.23
C ASP A 108 -46.43 3.97 -23.02
N PRO A 109 -45.92 3.14 -23.94
CA PRO A 109 -44.57 2.59 -23.83
C PRO A 109 -43.47 3.67 -23.74
N VAL A 110 -43.69 4.84 -24.38
CA VAL A 110 -42.72 5.95 -24.31
C VAL A 110 -42.69 6.56 -22.91
N LYS A 111 -43.83 6.73 -22.26
CA LYS A 111 -43.95 7.26 -20.91
C LYS A 111 -43.29 6.29 -19.87
N LEU A 112 -43.56 5.01 -20.04
CA LEU A 112 -43.01 4.00 -19.14
C LEU A 112 -41.47 3.91 -19.20
N VAL A 113 -40.89 4.02 -20.40
CA VAL A 113 -39.45 4.10 -20.61
C VAL A 113 -38.86 5.38 -20.01
N TYR A 114 -39.56 6.52 -20.23
CA TYR A 114 -39.12 7.82 -19.69
C TYR A 114 -39.11 7.83 -18.16
N ASP A 115 -40.20 7.34 -17.54
CA ASP A 115 -40.31 7.24 -16.08
C ASP A 115 -39.25 6.30 -15.48
N ALA A 116 -38.96 5.19 -16.15
CA ALA A 116 -37.90 4.25 -15.72
C ALA A 116 -36.50 4.84 -15.88
N ALA A 117 -36.20 5.55 -16.96
CA ALA A 117 -34.91 6.23 -17.17
C ALA A 117 -34.71 7.38 -16.19
N ALA A 118 -35.74 8.18 -15.88
CA ALA A 118 -35.70 9.24 -14.89
C ALA A 118 -35.50 8.72 -13.46
N ALA A 119 -36.03 7.53 -13.15
CA ALA A 119 -35.92 6.90 -11.85
C ALA A 119 -34.64 6.08 -11.67
N HIS A 120 -33.78 5.93 -12.69
CA HIS A 120 -32.63 5.00 -12.72
C HIS A 120 -33.00 3.54 -12.35
N VAL A 121 -34.20 3.10 -12.73
CA VAL A 121 -34.68 1.74 -12.47
C VAL A 121 -34.48 0.90 -13.73
N PRO A 122 -33.99 -0.35 -13.63
CA PRO A 122 -33.94 -1.29 -14.76
C PRO A 122 -35.34 -1.45 -15.36
N ILE A 123 -35.44 -1.43 -16.67
CA ILE A 123 -36.71 -1.62 -17.39
C ILE A 123 -37.02 -3.11 -17.42
N CYS A 124 -37.47 -3.64 -16.29
CA CYS A 124 -38.03 -5.00 -16.19
C CYS A 124 -39.51 -4.88 -15.84
N PRO A 125 -40.43 -5.33 -16.72
CA PRO A 125 -41.85 -5.42 -16.36
C PRO A 125 -42.04 -6.40 -15.21
N GLY A 126 -42.55 -5.91 -14.08
CA GLY A 126 -42.94 -6.78 -12.96
C GLY A 126 -42.10 -6.69 -11.68
N ALA A 127 -41.02 -5.90 -11.64
CA ALA A 127 -40.34 -5.64 -10.35
C ALA A 127 -41.23 -4.70 -9.51
N PRO A 128 -41.62 -5.05 -8.28
CA PRO A 128 -42.40 -4.14 -7.43
C PRO A 128 -41.56 -2.89 -7.16
N ARG A 129 -42.09 -1.71 -7.51
CA ARG A 129 -41.52 -0.43 -7.12
C ARG A 129 -41.62 -0.35 -5.59
N ASP A 130 -40.55 -0.50 -4.87
CA ASP A 130 -40.52 -0.15 -3.46
C ASP A 130 -40.79 1.36 -3.36
N ALA A 131 -41.95 1.73 -2.85
CA ALA A 131 -42.24 3.12 -2.51
C ALA A 131 -41.16 3.63 -1.56
N PRO A 132 -40.72 4.90 -1.65
CA PRO A 132 -39.75 5.45 -0.72
C PRO A 132 -40.24 5.23 0.71
N LEU A 133 -39.45 4.55 1.51
CA LEU A 133 -39.79 4.24 2.89
C LEU A 133 -40.04 5.51 3.67
N SER A 134 -41.15 5.55 4.45
CA SER A 134 -41.37 6.64 5.38
C SER A 134 -40.23 6.73 6.41
N PRO A 135 -39.97 7.89 7.01
CA PRO A 135 -38.99 8.03 8.08
C PRO A 135 -39.20 7.01 9.23
N ARG A 136 -40.46 6.72 9.56
CA ARG A 136 -40.81 5.73 10.57
C ARG A 136 -40.46 4.33 10.13
N THR A 137 -40.82 3.93 8.92
CA THR A 137 -40.50 2.62 8.33
C THR A 137 -38.99 2.43 8.17
N LYS A 138 -38.26 3.51 7.79
CA LYS A 138 -36.79 3.48 7.76
C LYS A 138 -36.20 3.23 9.13
N ARG A 139 -36.70 3.90 10.20
CA ARG A 139 -36.23 3.67 11.58
C ARG A 139 -36.55 2.27 12.08
N GLU A 140 -37.74 1.76 11.77
CA GLU A 140 -38.13 0.39 12.13
C GLU A 140 -37.29 -0.64 11.41
N ARG A 141 -37.03 -0.46 10.11
CA ARG A 141 -36.22 -1.39 9.29
C ARG A 141 -34.73 -1.35 9.61
N PHE A 142 -34.18 -0.16 9.90
CA PHE A 142 -32.75 0.02 10.13
C PHE A 142 -32.36 0.14 11.63
N GLY A 143 -33.31 0.00 12.53
CA GLY A 143 -33.11 0.08 13.98
C GLY A 143 -32.83 1.48 14.51
N ALA A 144 -32.94 1.64 15.79
CA ALA A 144 -32.53 2.86 16.51
C ALA A 144 -31.05 2.82 16.83
N LEU A 145 -30.36 3.97 16.74
CA LEU A 145 -29.03 4.11 17.32
C LEU A 145 -29.11 3.93 18.83
N LEU A 146 -28.22 3.13 19.38
CA LEU A 146 -28.08 3.04 20.82
C LEU A 146 -27.56 4.39 21.37
N SER A 147 -28.26 4.94 22.32
CA SER A 147 -27.86 6.18 23.00
C SER A 147 -26.61 6.00 23.85
N ASP A 148 -26.41 4.80 24.42
CA ASP A 148 -25.24 4.40 25.18
C ASP A 148 -24.35 3.43 24.39
N PRO A 149 -23.11 3.81 24.05
CA PRO A 149 -22.17 2.91 23.40
C PRO A 149 -21.82 1.65 24.22
N ASN A 150 -22.08 1.69 25.56
CA ASN A 150 -21.85 0.53 26.41
C ASN A 150 -23.04 -0.44 26.41
N ALA A 151 -24.21 -0.04 25.94
CA ALA A 151 -25.41 -0.85 25.85
C ALA A 151 -25.57 -1.61 24.52
N ARG A 152 -24.51 -1.70 23.70
CA ARG A 152 -24.55 -2.48 22.46
C ARG A 152 -24.80 -3.96 22.70
N PRO A 153 -25.48 -4.66 21.78
CA PRO A 153 -25.60 -6.12 21.83
C PRO A 153 -24.22 -6.81 21.84
N SER A 154 -24.18 -8.06 22.28
CA SER A 154 -22.99 -8.90 22.13
C SER A 154 -22.64 -9.07 20.64
N ILE A 155 -21.38 -9.34 20.32
CA ILE A 155 -20.96 -9.58 18.93
C ILE A 155 -21.68 -10.79 18.33
N VAL A 156 -21.98 -11.79 19.13
CA VAL A 156 -22.75 -12.97 18.69
C VAL A 156 -24.16 -12.58 18.24
N GLU A 157 -24.86 -11.73 19.00
CA GLU A 157 -26.17 -11.18 18.63
C GLU A 157 -26.10 -10.27 17.40
N VAL A 158 -25.04 -9.48 17.27
CA VAL A 158 -24.80 -8.65 16.07
C VAL A 158 -24.62 -9.51 14.83
N LEU A 159 -23.86 -10.61 14.92
CA LEU A 159 -23.68 -11.56 13.82
C LEU A 159 -24.97 -12.36 13.51
N GLN A 160 -25.79 -12.64 14.51
CA GLN A 160 -27.12 -13.23 14.28
C GLN A 160 -28.03 -12.26 13.52
N GLY A 161 -28.04 -10.99 13.92
CA GLY A 161 -28.81 -9.95 13.23
C GLY A 161 -28.35 -9.66 11.79
N LEU A 162 -27.13 -10.05 11.40
CA LEU A 162 -26.69 -9.99 9.99
C LEU A 162 -27.50 -10.95 9.10
N LYS A 163 -27.85 -12.13 9.62
CA LYS A 163 -28.61 -13.14 8.88
C LYS A 163 -30.05 -12.71 8.57
N GLU A 164 -30.56 -11.72 9.29
CA GLU A 164 -31.88 -11.13 9.10
C GLU A 164 -31.89 -10.01 8.05
N GLU A 165 -30.71 -9.52 7.65
CA GLU A 165 -30.59 -8.45 6.66
C GLU A 165 -30.92 -8.96 5.25
N PRO A 166 -31.74 -8.23 4.47
CA PRO A 166 -32.17 -8.66 3.14
C PRO A 166 -31.03 -8.89 2.12
N TRP A 167 -29.87 -8.35 2.40
CA TRP A 167 -28.68 -8.48 1.55
C TRP A 167 -27.76 -9.60 1.98
N TRP A 168 -28.10 -10.34 3.06
CA TRP A 168 -27.33 -11.49 3.52
C TRP A 168 -27.50 -12.68 2.56
N GLN A 169 -26.39 -13.26 2.12
CA GLN A 169 -26.31 -14.41 1.21
C GLN A 169 -25.19 -15.38 1.64
N ASP A 170 -25.05 -15.61 2.93
CA ASP A 170 -23.99 -16.48 3.50
C ASP A 170 -22.57 -16.11 3.08
N GLN A 171 -22.22 -14.82 3.19
CA GLN A 171 -20.93 -14.28 2.78
C GLN A 171 -19.74 -14.78 3.63
N ILE A 172 -19.97 -15.34 4.82
CA ILE A 172 -18.88 -15.94 5.60
C ILE A 172 -18.52 -17.27 4.95
N VAL A 173 -17.28 -17.39 4.46
CA VAL A 173 -16.84 -18.59 3.75
C VAL A 173 -16.87 -19.83 4.67
N PRO A 174 -17.13 -21.04 4.14
CA PRO A 174 -17.06 -22.27 4.92
C PRO A 174 -15.71 -22.42 5.62
N GLY A 175 -15.72 -22.68 6.96
CA GLY A 175 -14.48 -22.71 7.76
C GLY A 175 -13.88 -21.34 8.10
N GLY A 176 -14.44 -20.26 7.56
CA GLY A 176 -13.92 -18.89 7.77
C GLY A 176 -14.36 -18.23 9.08
N ARG A 177 -15.20 -18.86 9.89
CA ARG A 177 -15.55 -18.37 11.22
C ARG A 177 -14.69 -19.03 12.29
N ARG A 178 -14.05 -18.23 13.15
CA ARG A 178 -13.26 -18.73 14.28
C ARG A 178 -13.46 -17.85 15.50
N THR A 179 -13.69 -18.48 16.64
CA THR A 179 -13.80 -17.82 17.94
C THR A 179 -12.52 -18.01 18.73
N PHE A 180 -11.91 -16.94 19.15
CA PHE A 180 -10.82 -16.92 20.12
C PHE A 180 -11.45 -16.62 21.48
N PRO A 181 -11.32 -17.54 22.47
CA PRO A 181 -11.93 -17.37 23.78
C PRO A 181 -11.34 -16.16 24.52
N ALA A 182 -12.09 -15.63 25.48
CA ALA A 182 -11.56 -14.64 26.41
C ALA A 182 -10.43 -15.26 27.23
N HIS A 183 -9.44 -14.44 27.55
CA HIS A 183 -8.32 -14.80 28.43
C HIS A 183 -8.37 -13.92 29.68
N GLU A 184 -8.26 -14.53 30.86
CA GLU A 184 -8.20 -13.82 32.12
C GLU A 184 -6.77 -13.29 32.37
N ALA A 185 -6.67 -12.26 33.22
CA ALA A 185 -5.38 -11.68 33.55
C ALA A 185 -4.52 -12.62 34.41
N GLU A 186 -3.29 -12.83 34.01
CA GLU A 186 -2.28 -13.55 34.78
C GLU A 186 -1.30 -12.54 35.40
N TYR A 187 -1.17 -12.56 36.71
CA TYR A 187 -0.37 -11.61 37.47
C TYR A 187 0.85 -12.27 38.08
N ALA A 188 1.93 -11.49 38.23
CA ALA A 188 3.13 -11.90 38.98
C ALA A 188 3.64 -10.74 39.84
N GLU A 189 4.35 -11.08 40.88
CA GLU A 189 5.10 -10.14 41.73
C GLU A 189 6.53 -9.98 41.21
N LEU A 190 7.12 -8.80 41.39
CA LEU A 190 8.51 -8.54 41.08
C LEU A 190 9.42 -9.20 42.13
N ALA A 191 10.59 -9.67 41.71
CA ALA A 191 11.65 -10.14 42.60
C ALA A 191 12.06 -9.06 43.60
N THR A 192 12.15 -7.82 43.16
CA THR A 192 12.34 -6.64 44.04
C THR A 192 11.06 -5.77 43.94
N PRO A 193 10.30 -5.63 45.02
CA PRO A 193 9.08 -4.82 45.02
C PRO A 193 9.34 -3.35 44.61
N LEU A 194 8.36 -2.75 43.93
CA LEU A 194 8.42 -1.32 43.60
C LEU A 194 8.44 -0.46 44.89
N PRO A 195 9.12 0.70 44.87
CA PRO A 195 8.93 1.70 45.90
C PRO A 195 7.44 2.01 46.10
N GLU A 196 6.97 2.10 47.35
CA GLU A 196 5.56 2.27 47.64
C GLU A 196 4.94 3.53 47.03
N ALA A 197 5.73 4.61 46.95
CA ALA A 197 5.32 5.84 46.29
C ALA A 197 5.16 5.68 44.77
N LEU A 198 6.05 4.89 44.10
CA LEU A 198 5.94 4.59 42.69
C LEU A 198 4.73 3.70 42.41
N ALA A 199 4.45 2.71 43.27
CA ALA A 199 3.27 1.87 43.17
C ALA A 199 1.98 2.69 43.28
N ARG A 200 1.92 3.66 44.17
CA ARG A 200 0.78 4.60 44.30
C ARG A 200 0.64 5.51 43.06
N ALA A 201 1.73 6.03 42.54
CA ALA A 201 1.74 6.82 41.31
C ALA A 201 1.21 6.01 40.11
N LEU A 202 1.66 4.75 39.98
CA LEU A 202 1.20 3.82 38.95
C LEU A 202 -0.31 3.54 39.07
N GLN A 203 -0.81 3.33 40.29
CA GLN A 203 -2.23 3.16 40.51
C GLN A 203 -3.03 4.41 40.16
N ALA A 204 -2.56 5.59 40.54
CA ALA A 204 -3.27 6.84 40.31
C ALA A 204 -3.33 7.22 38.82
N THR A 205 -2.27 6.95 38.04
CA THR A 205 -2.16 7.40 36.65
C THR A 205 -2.61 6.34 35.62
N HIS A 206 -2.33 5.08 35.90
CA HIS A 206 -2.60 3.97 34.97
C HIS A 206 -3.68 3.01 35.48
N ASN A 207 -4.17 3.18 36.71
CA ASN A 207 -5.11 2.26 37.38
C ASN A 207 -4.58 0.81 37.39
N VAL A 208 -3.26 0.64 37.63
CA VAL A 208 -2.60 -0.66 37.70
C VAL A 208 -2.26 -0.98 39.15
N HIS A 209 -2.81 -2.05 39.69
CA HIS A 209 -2.60 -2.53 41.05
C HIS A 209 -1.60 -3.71 41.12
N ARG A 210 -1.52 -4.49 40.04
CA ARG A 210 -0.65 -5.67 39.91
C ARG A 210 -0.12 -5.74 38.50
N LEU A 211 1.09 -6.23 38.35
CA LEU A 211 1.73 -6.41 37.04
C LEU A 211 1.32 -7.75 36.43
N TYR A 212 1.18 -7.76 35.12
CA TYR A 212 1.01 -9.02 34.38
C TYR A 212 2.32 -9.83 34.39
N THR A 213 2.20 -11.13 34.18
CA THR A 213 3.36 -12.07 34.19
C THR A 213 4.47 -11.61 33.26
N HIS A 214 4.16 -11.21 32.03
CA HIS A 214 5.16 -10.72 31.07
C HIS A 214 5.81 -9.40 31.47
N GLN A 215 5.07 -8.52 32.16
CA GLN A 215 5.60 -7.24 32.64
C GLN A 215 6.59 -7.48 33.78
N ALA A 216 6.24 -8.30 34.74
CA ALA A 216 7.13 -8.63 35.87
C ALA A 216 8.39 -9.36 35.39
N ALA A 217 8.26 -10.37 34.53
CA ALA A 217 9.39 -11.10 33.96
C ALA A 217 10.37 -10.20 33.20
N ALA A 218 9.84 -9.20 32.46
CA ALA A 218 10.66 -8.25 31.71
C ALA A 218 11.43 -7.29 32.61
N ILE A 219 10.79 -6.77 33.63
CA ILE A 219 11.40 -5.86 34.61
C ILE A 219 12.51 -6.60 35.39
N ASP A 220 12.21 -7.81 35.87
CA ASP A 220 13.21 -8.63 36.59
C ASP A 220 14.41 -9.01 35.73
N ALA A 221 14.22 -9.30 34.44
CA ALA A 221 15.32 -9.57 33.50
C ALA A 221 16.23 -8.33 33.31
N LEU A 222 15.62 -7.14 33.17
CA LEU A 222 16.37 -5.88 33.09
C LEU A 222 17.17 -5.58 34.36
N GLU A 223 16.59 -5.85 35.52
CA GLU A 223 17.29 -5.70 36.82
C GLU A 223 18.48 -6.68 36.98
N ARG A 224 18.39 -7.88 36.37
CA ARG A 224 19.56 -8.80 36.26
C ARG A 224 20.62 -8.33 35.28
N GLY A 225 20.37 -7.24 34.56
CA GLY A 225 21.29 -6.67 33.59
C GLY A 225 21.24 -7.29 32.20
N GLU A 226 20.12 -7.94 31.85
CA GLU A 226 19.89 -8.53 30.54
C GLU A 226 19.27 -7.50 29.58
N HIS A 227 19.39 -7.69 28.28
CA HIS A 227 18.56 -7.02 27.28
C HIS A 227 17.23 -7.76 27.17
N VAL A 228 16.13 -7.06 26.89
CA VAL A 228 14.80 -7.67 26.90
C VAL A 228 14.03 -7.35 25.62
N VAL A 229 13.40 -8.36 25.05
CA VAL A 229 12.42 -8.21 24.00
C VAL A 229 11.10 -8.85 24.40
N VAL A 230 10.00 -8.05 24.41
CA VAL A 230 8.66 -8.51 24.69
C VAL A 230 7.88 -8.58 23.38
N SER A 231 7.50 -9.79 22.97
CA SER A 231 6.80 -10.10 21.74
C SER A 231 5.41 -10.68 22.09
N THR A 232 4.49 -9.82 22.49
CA THR A 232 3.14 -10.20 22.91
C THR A 232 2.09 -9.45 22.05
N GLY A 233 0.83 -9.81 22.22
CA GLY A 233 -0.30 -9.19 21.50
C GLY A 233 -0.35 -7.68 21.66
N THR A 234 -1.05 -6.99 20.76
CA THR A 234 -1.29 -5.55 20.88
C THR A 234 -2.15 -5.26 22.12
N SER A 235 -1.91 -4.12 22.79
CA SER A 235 -2.65 -3.70 23.99
C SER A 235 -2.46 -4.55 25.25
N SER A 236 -1.38 -5.33 25.32
CA SER A 236 -1.00 -6.09 26.52
C SER A 236 -0.29 -5.26 27.61
N GLY A 237 -0.21 -3.94 27.45
CA GLY A 237 0.43 -3.06 28.44
C GLY A 237 1.95 -3.08 28.40
N LYS A 238 2.55 -3.35 27.24
CA LYS A 238 4.03 -3.41 27.04
C LYS A 238 4.78 -2.15 27.46
N SER A 239 4.13 -0.98 27.44
CA SER A 239 4.79 0.28 27.80
C SER A 239 5.31 0.30 29.24
N LEU A 240 4.66 -0.39 30.17
CA LEU A 240 5.15 -0.47 31.56
C LEU A 240 6.48 -1.22 31.69
N VAL A 241 6.79 -2.13 30.74
CA VAL A 241 8.05 -2.87 30.69
C VAL A 241 9.27 -1.96 30.60
N TYR A 242 9.14 -0.79 30.01
CA TYR A 242 10.23 0.21 29.96
C TYR A 242 9.97 1.44 30.82
N GLN A 243 8.72 1.83 31.06
CA GLN A 243 8.40 3.03 31.86
C GLN A 243 8.84 2.86 33.32
N LEU A 244 8.57 1.69 33.93
CA LEU A 244 8.98 1.41 35.32
C LEU A 244 10.50 1.30 35.48
N PRO A 245 11.25 0.56 34.67
CA PRO A 245 12.72 0.57 34.73
C PRO A 245 13.35 1.93 34.49
N ILE A 246 12.77 2.76 33.61
CA ILE A 246 13.21 4.15 33.44
C ILE A 246 13.04 4.92 34.75
N ALA A 247 11.89 4.86 35.38
CA ALA A 247 11.63 5.55 36.64
C ALA A 247 12.61 5.09 37.75
N LEU A 248 12.80 3.77 37.89
CA LEU A 248 13.76 3.20 38.85
C LEU A 248 15.21 3.63 38.59
N ALA A 249 15.65 3.65 37.31
CA ALA A 249 17.01 4.09 36.98
C ALA A 249 17.22 5.59 37.25
N LEU A 250 16.21 6.43 36.94
CA LEU A 250 16.25 7.87 37.21
C LEU A 250 16.26 8.21 38.70
N GLU A 251 15.58 7.42 39.51
CA GLU A 251 15.58 7.57 40.99
C GLU A 251 16.91 7.18 41.60
N ARG A 252 17.47 6.00 41.17
CA ARG A 252 18.72 5.47 41.74
C ARG A 252 19.92 6.37 41.44
N GLU A 253 19.91 7.01 40.24
CA GLU A 253 21.06 7.79 39.80
C GLU A 253 20.63 9.11 39.18
N ALA A 254 21.02 10.25 39.82
CA ALA A 254 20.68 11.58 39.35
C ALA A 254 21.21 11.92 37.95
N SER A 255 22.30 11.25 37.51
CA SER A 255 22.90 11.40 36.17
C SER A 255 22.28 10.49 35.13
N ALA A 256 21.45 9.50 35.50
CA ALA A 256 20.84 8.54 34.61
C ALA A 256 19.98 9.24 33.54
N THR A 257 20.07 8.74 32.32
CA THR A 257 19.23 9.17 31.19
C THR A 257 18.65 7.96 30.46
N ALA A 258 17.58 8.17 29.70
CA ALA A 258 16.94 7.16 28.87
C ALA A 258 16.64 7.69 27.46
N LEU A 259 16.82 6.84 26.46
CA LEU A 259 16.50 7.12 25.06
C LEU A 259 15.37 6.22 24.59
N CYS A 260 14.25 6.80 24.16
CA CYS A 260 13.09 6.07 23.68
C CYS A 260 12.91 6.32 22.19
N MET A 261 13.04 5.25 21.38
CA MET A 261 13.00 5.30 19.94
C MET A 261 11.71 4.67 19.40
N PHE A 262 10.98 5.44 18.59
CA PHE A 262 9.69 5.06 18.00
C PHE A 262 9.70 5.21 16.48
N PRO A 263 8.98 4.34 15.73
CA PRO A 263 8.91 4.46 14.28
C PRO A 263 8.09 5.67 13.80
N THR A 264 7.15 6.15 14.62
CA THR A 264 6.27 7.28 14.30
C THR A 264 6.23 8.34 15.40
N LYS A 265 6.08 9.62 14.98
CA LYS A 265 5.96 10.74 15.93
C LYS A 265 4.70 10.66 16.79
N ALA A 266 3.59 10.16 16.22
CA ALA A 266 2.31 10.05 16.96
C ALA A 266 2.44 9.09 18.14
N LEU A 267 3.04 7.92 17.94
CA LEU A 267 3.30 6.95 19.00
C LEU A 267 4.25 7.52 20.06
N ALA A 268 5.31 8.23 19.63
CA ALA A 268 6.23 8.88 20.55
C ALA A 268 5.51 9.89 21.46
N GLN A 269 4.59 10.70 20.92
CA GLN A 269 3.81 11.69 21.69
C GLN A 269 2.84 11.03 22.69
N ASP A 270 2.18 9.94 22.29
CA ASP A 270 1.28 9.20 23.18
C ASP A 270 2.04 8.62 24.38
N GLN A 271 3.16 7.93 24.11
CA GLN A 271 3.99 7.34 25.15
C GLN A 271 4.72 8.39 26.02
N LEU A 272 5.07 9.54 25.44
CA LEU A 272 5.60 10.68 26.18
C LEU A 272 4.60 11.18 27.23
N GLN A 273 3.32 11.34 26.85
CA GLN A 273 2.28 11.79 27.76
C GLN A 273 2.05 10.79 28.89
N SER A 274 2.04 9.49 28.57
CA SER A 274 1.91 8.39 29.52
C SER A 274 3.04 8.42 30.57
N LEU A 275 4.30 8.51 30.11
CA LEU A 275 5.43 8.56 31.02
C LEU A 275 5.46 9.86 31.86
N ARG A 276 5.15 11.01 31.26
CA ARG A 276 5.04 12.28 32.00
C ARG A 276 4.00 12.22 33.10
N ALA A 277 2.85 11.59 32.84
CA ALA A 277 1.80 11.42 33.86
C ALA A 277 2.32 10.56 35.04
N LEU A 278 3.03 9.48 34.75
CA LEU A 278 3.61 8.61 35.79
C LEU A 278 4.67 9.35 36.62
N LEU A 279 5.66 9.98 35.97
CA LEU A 279 6.74 10.70 36.67
C LEU A 279 6.24 11.91 37.43
N GLY A 280 5.28 12.68 36.87
CA GLY A 280 4.67 13.82 37.52
C GLY A 280 3.80 13.48 38.76
N ALA A 281 3.37 12.21 38.88
CA ALA A 281 2.69 11.70 40.08
C ALA A 281 3.66 11.05 41.09
N TYR A 282 4.95 10.98 40.75
CA TYR A 282 5.99 10.39 41.59
C TYR A 282 6.97 11.47 42.10
N GLU A 283 6.74 11.97 43.32
CA GLU A 283 7.45 13.09 43.95
C GLU A 283 8.97 13.13 43.73
N PRO A 284 9.74 12.03 43.82
CA PRO A 284 11.19 12.07 43.57
C PRO A 284 11.59 12.46 42.13
N LEU A 285 10.65 12.36 41.14
CA LEU A 285 10.91 12.55 39.73
C LEU A 285 9.95 13.56 39.06
N GLU A 286 9.13 14.29 39.84
CA GLU A 286 8.12 15.24 39.31
C GLU A 286 8.74 16.32 38.41
N ASP A 287 9.97 16.78 38.74
CA ASP A 287 10.71 17.82 38.02
C ASP A 287 11.56 17.28 36.86
N VAL A 288 11.55 15.96 36.59
CA VAL A 288 12.36 15.38 35.52
C VAL A 288 11.88 15.79 34.15
N LEU A 289 12.75 16.47 33.40
CA LEU A 289 12.42 16.86 32.04
C LEU A 289 12.41 15.66 31.10
N VAL A 290 11.21 15.34 30.61
CA VAL A 290 10.95 14.34 29.55
C VAL A 290 10.48 15.09 28.31
N SER A 291 11.13 14.91 27.15
CA SER A 291 10.75 15.64 25.94
C SER A 291 10.96 14.82 24.68
N THR A 292 10.29 15.24 23.59
CA THR A 292 10.62 14.78 22.24
C THR A 292 11.80 15.58 21.70
N TYR A 293 12.65 14.90 20.93
CA TYR A 293 13.68 15.53 20.13
C TYR A 293 13.58 14.96 18.71
N ASP A 294 12.83 15.66 17.87
CA ASP A 294 12.51 15.22 16.51
C ASP A 294 12.47 16.41 15.53
N GLY A 295 11.99 16.20 14.31
CA GLY A 295 11.93 17.25 13.29
C GLY A 295 10.97 18.39 13.60
N ASP A 296 10.00 18.20 14.54
CA ASP A 296 9.03 19.22 14.95
C ASP A 296 9.53 20.03 16.17
N THR A 297 10.66 19.62 16.78
CA THR A 297 11.27 20.35 17.91
C THR A 297 11.86 21.68 17.42
N ALA A 298 11.41 22.78 18.01
CA ALA A 298 11.87 24.12 17.66
C ALA A 298 13.39 24.25 17.81
N THR A 299 14.03 24.98 16.89
CA THR A 299 15.50 25.08 16.88
C THR A 299 16.04 25.78 18.13
N GLU A 300 15.31 26.74 18.64
CA GLU A 300 15.61 27.51 19.87
C GLU A 300 15.61 26.62 21.10
N ASP A 301 14.70 25.68 21.22
CA ASP A 301 14.55 24.79 22.38
C ASP A 301 15.63 23.68 22.40
N ARG A 302 16.23 23.37 21.24
CA ARG A 302 17.18 22.27 21.11
C ARG A 302 18.40 22.36 22.01
N PHE A 303 18.87 23.58 22.29
CA PHE A 303 20.04 23.76 23.17
C PHE A 303 19.69 23.44 24.62
N GLU A 304 18.59 23.97 25.12
CA GLU A 304 18.14 23.74 26.50
C GLU A 304 17.81 22.26 26.72
N LEU A 305 17.04 21.66 25.82
CA LEU A 305 16.68 20.25 25.90
C LEU A 305 17.90 19.33 25.99
N ARG A 306 18.94 19.55 25.18
CA ARG A 306 20.17 18.73 25.24
C ARG A 306 20.89 18.82 26.58
N SER A 307 20.85 19.99 27.23
CA SER A 307 21.56 20.23 28.49
C SER A 307 20.82 19.74 29.72
N THR A 308 19.48 19.70 29.71
CA THR A 308 18.63 19.46 30.87
C THR A 308 17.86 18.15 30.82
N MET A 309 17.43 17.72 29.65
CA MET A 309 16.60 16.53 29.45
C MET A 309 17.25 15.25 29.99
N ARG A 310 16.46 14.44 30.70
CA ARG A 310 16.85 13.13 31.21
C ARG A 310 16.24 11.98 30.41
N VAL A 311 15.04 12.15 29.82
CA VAL A 311 14.42 11.15 28.96
C VAL A 311 14.12 11.80 27.59
N CYS A 312 14.70 11.21 26.54
CA CYS A 312 14.59 11.67 25.16
C CYS A 312 13.71 10.72 24.35
N PHE A 313 12.61 11.23 23.80
CA PHE A 313 11.79 10.54 22.81
C PHE A 313 12.20 10.98 21.42
N THR A 314 12.57 10.03 20.56
CA THR A 314 13.09 10.33 19.22
C THR A 314 12.71 9.24 18.20
N ASN A 315 13.26 9.35 17.00
CA ASN A 315 13.14 8.34 15.95
C ASN A 315 14.54 8.02 15.36
N PRO A 316 14.67 6.92 14.60
CA PRO A 316 15.96 6.51 14.03
C PRO A 316 16.62 7.58 13.16
N ASP A 317 15.82 8.31 12.38
CA ASP A 317 16.31 9.35 11.46
C ASP A 317 16.96 10.51 12.24
N MET A 318 16.34 10.95 13.33
CA MET A 318 16.91 12.00 14.19
C MET A 318 18.13 11.55 14.95
N LEU A 319 18.13 10.28 15.44
CA LEU A 319 19.31 9.70 16.09
C LEU A 319 20.50 9.72 15.11
N HIS A 320 20.28 9.27 13.89
CA HIS A 320 21.27 9.20 12.83
C HIS A 320 21.78 10.58 12.36
N GLN A 321 20.87 11.50 12.02
CA GLN A 321 21.21 12.73 11.32
C GLN A 321 21.56 13.90 12.25
N SER A 322 21.12 13.88 13.51
CA SER A 322 21.23 15.03 14.42
C SER A 322 21.86 14.71 15.76
N ILE A 323 21.62 13.55 16.34
CA ILE A 323 22.09 13.24 17.69
C ILE A 323 23.53 12.68 17.66
N LEU A 324 23.76 11.58 16.93
CA LEU A 324 25.08 10.93 16.87
C LEU A 324 26.16 11.83 16.24
N PRO A 325 25.91 12.54 15.11
CA PRO A 325 26.92 13.43 14.53
C PRO A 325 27.30 14.63 15.41
N GLN A 326 26.54 14.90 16.46
CA GLN A 326 26.84 15.95 17.44
C GLN A 326 27.16 15.36 18.82
N GLU A 327 27.86 14.22 18.86
CA GLU A 327 28.15 13.47 20.07
C GLU A 327 28.74 14.35 21.18
N GLU A 328 29.59 15.30 20.86
CA GLU A 328 30.21 16.24 21.81
C GLU A 328 29.16 17.01 22.65
N ARG A 329 28.05 17.38 22.02
CA ARG A 329 26.95 18.10 22.68
C ARG A 329 26.03 17.18 23.49
N TRP A 330 26.10 15.87 23.24
CA TRP A 330 25.30 14.85 23.89
C TRP A 330 26.10 14.00 24.89
N ARG A 331 27.42 14.28 25.12
CA ARG A 331 28.28 13.47 26.01
C ARG A 331 27.71 13.27 27.41
N ARG A 332 27.10 14.33 28.00
CA ARG A 332 26.42 14.21 29.29
C ARG A 332 25.32 13.15 29.24
N PHE A 333 24.49 13.21 28.23
CA PHE A 333 23.37 12.29 28.03
C PHE A 333 23.86 10.85 27.82
N PHE A 334 24.84 10.64 26.97
CA PHE A 334 25.40 9.31 26.66
C PHE A 334 26.14 8.69 27.84
N ARG A 335 26.84 9.46 28.64
CA ARG A 335 27.50 8.96 29.89
C ARG A 335 26.47 8.45 30.90
N GLY A 336 25.36 9.15 31.02
CA GLY A 336 24.25 8.77 31.91
C GLY A 336 23.29 7.73 31.32
N LEU A 337 23.41 7.36 30.04
CA LEU A 337 22.45 6.50 29.36
C LEU A 337 22.39 5.11 30.00
N ARG A 338 21.24 4.73 30.54
CA ARG A 338 21.01 3.43 31.18
C ARG A 338 20.09 2.53 30.37
N ILE A 339 19.04 3.12 29.79
CA ILE A 339 17.99 2.40 29.07
C ILE A 339 17.80 3.00 27.69
N VAL A 340 17.78 2.14 26.67
CA VAL A 340 17.39 2.44 25.31
C VAL A 340 16.17 1.60 24.95
N VAL A 341 15.07 2.25 24.64
CA VAL A 341 13.81 1.62 24.23
C VAL A 341 13.71 1.60 22.72
N LEU A 342 13.42 0.41 22.16
CA LEU A 342 13.14 0.19 20.75
C LEU A 342 11.70 -0.30 20.63
N ASP A 343 10.76 0.59 20.44
CA ASP A 343 9.34 0.21 20.32
C ASP A 343 9.00 -0.18 18.88
N GLU A 344 8.03 -1.10 18.72
CA GLU A 344 7.63 -1.71 17.46
C GLU A 344 8.81 -2.33 16.68
N LEU A 345 9.60 -3.19 17.35
CA LEU A 345 10.83 -3.80 16.81
C LEU A 345 10.64 -4.42 15.42
N HIS A 346 9.45 -4.97 15.14
CA HIS A 346 9.11 -5.59 13.86
C HIS A 346 9.17 -4.64 12.65
N VAL A 347 9.12 -3.33 12.86
CA VAL A 347 9.25 -2.33 11.79
C VAL A 347 10.69 -2.24 11.27
N TYR A 348 11.68 -2.64 12.10
CA TYR A 348 13.10 -2.53 11.77
C TYR A 348 13.61 -3.81 11.10
N SER A 349 13.26 -4.01 9.82
CA SER A 349 13.67 -5.15 9.00
C SER A 349 14.08 -4.70 7.59
N GLY A 350 14.67 -5.60 6.80
CA GLY A 350 15.15 -5.32 5.45
C GLY A 350 16.23 -4.25 5.41
N VAL A 351 16.24 -3.43 4.38
CA VAL A 351 17.21 -2.33 4.20
C VAL A 351 17.11 -1.31 5.34
N PHE A 352 15.89 -0.86 5.66
CA PHE A 352 15.70 0.09 6.75
C PHE A 352 16.17 -0.45 8.10
N GLY A 353 15.85 -1.71 8.41
CA GLY A 353 16.34 -2.38 9.61
C GLY A 353 17.87 -2.49 9.65
N SER A 354 18.51 -2.73 8.52
CA SER A 354 19.98 -2.81 8.41
C SER A 354 20.65 -1.47 8.73
N HIS A 355 20.10 -0.37 8.24
CA HIS A 355 20.53 0.97 8.63
C HIS A 355 20.35 1.23 10.13
N VAL A 356 19.17 0.93 10.67
CA VAL A 356 18.87 1.15 12.10
C VAL A 356 19.79 0.31 12.98
N ALA A 357 20.09 -0.93 12.60
CA ALA A 357 21.06 -1.78 13.31
C ALA A 357 22.43 -1.12 13.41
N LEU A 358 22.96 -0.56 12.32
CA LEU A 358 24.24 0.15 12.33
C LEU A 358 24.19 1.47 13.11
N VAL A 359 23.05 2.18 13.11
CA VAL A 359 22.83 3.37 13.96
C VAL A 359 22.92 2.97 15.45
N LEU A 360 22.28 1.86 15.84
CA LEU A 360 22.34 1.35 17.22
C LEU A 360 23.75 0.90 17.64
N ARG A 361 24.48 0.26 16.73
CA ARG A 361 25.87 -0.15 16.97
C ARG A 361 26.80 1.07 17.11
N ARG A 362 26.58 2.14 16.34
CA ARG A 362 27.28 3.43 16.51
C ARG A 362 26.94 4.07 17.86
N LEU A 363 25.68 4.06 18.28
CA LEU A 363 25.29 4.54 19.62
C LEU A 363 26.02 3.76 20.73
N ARG A 364 26.03 2.42 20.67
CA ARG A 364 26.75 1.58 21.62
C ARG A 364 28.23 1.92 21.66
N ARG A 365 28.85 2.09 20.50
CA ARG A 365 30.24 2.46 20.35
C ARG A 365 30.58 3.80 21.02
N ILE A 366 29.73 4.83 20.79
CA ILE A 366 29.93 6.15 21.43
C ILE A 366 29.77 6.04 22.95
N CYS A 367 28.79 5.29 23.46
CA CYS A 367 28.62 5.08 24.89
C CYS A 367 29.86 4.41 25.49
N ALA A 368 30.38 3.34 24.87
CA ALA A 368 31.60 2.65 25.31
C ALA A 368 32.84 3.56 25.29
N ALA A 369 33.00 4.36 24.23
CA ALA A 369 34.09 5.36 24.14
C ALA A 369 34.02 6.43 25.27
N LEU A 370 32.83 6.70 25.80
CA LEU A 370 32.61 7.57 26.92
C LEU A 370 32.67 6.87 28.30
N GLY A 371 33.04 5.58 28.32
CA GLY A 371 33.15 4.74 29.52
C GLY A 371 31.80 4.22 30.04
N ASN A 372 30.79 4.17 29.22
CA ASN A 372 29.46 3.66 29.57
C ASN A 372 29.15 2.33 28.84
N ASP A 373 29.42 1.22 29.50
CA ASP A 373 29.11 -0.15 29.04
C ASP A 373 27.84 -0.72 29.70
N SER A 374 27.15 0.07 30.50
CA SER A 374 25.98 -0.37 31.29
C SER A 374 24.62 -0.18 30.59
N VAL A 375 24.61 0.21 29.33
CA VAL A 375 23.35 0.46 28.57
C VAL A 375 22.57 -0.84 28.38
N ARG A 376 21.30 -0.83 28.76
CA ARG A 376 20.35 -1.92 28.52
C ARG A 376 19.36 -1.54 27.45
N PHE A 377 19.02 -2.50 26.61
CA PHE A 377 18.04 -2.33 25.53
C PHE A 377 16.78 -3.06 25.88
N VAL A 378 15.65 -2.37 25.69
CA VAL A 378 14.30 -2.91 25.86
C VAL A 378 13.55 -2.75 24.57
N SER A 379 13.06 -3.86 24.04
CA SER A 379 12.25 -3.83 22.82
C SER A 379 10.86 -4.33 23.09
N CYS A 380 9.88 -3.65 22.49
CA CYS A 380 8.50 -4.10 22.42
C CYS A 380 8.13 -4.39 20.96
N SER A 381 7.37 -5.45 20.73
CA SER A 381 6.97 -5.86 19.39
C SER A 381 5.59 -6.52 19.42
N ALA A 382 4.90 -6.50 18.28
CA ALA A 382 3.89 -7.51 18.00
C ALA A 382 4.56 -8.89 17.93
N THR A 383 3.76 -9.95 17.88
CA THR A 383 4.27 -11.32 17.76
C THR A 383 5.11 -11.47 16.49
N ILE A 384 6.38 -11.82 16.64
CA ILE A 384 7.34 -12.06 15.56
C ILE A 384 8.06 -13.38 15.78
N ALA A 385 8.56 -13.97 14.70
CA ALA A 385 9.38 -15.18 14.79
C ALA A 385 10.79 -14.80 15.29
N ARG A 386 11.33 -15.60 16.24
CA ARG A 386 12.69 -15.48 16.78
C ARG A 386 13.07 -14.07 17.27
N PRO A 387 12.32 -13.48 18.21
CA PRO A 387 12.53 -12.09 18.63
C PRO A 387 13.93 -11.83 19.22
N ALA A 388 14.51 -12.78 19.98
CA ALA A 388 15.85 -12.63 20.53
C ALA A 388 16.95 -12.58 19.47
N GLU A 389 16.85 -13.45 18.45
CA GLU A 389 17.83 -13.49 17.34
C GLU A 389 17.78 -12.17 16.56
N HIS A 390 16.59 -11.67 16.27
CA HIS A 390 16.42 -10.40 15.55
C HIS A 390 16.99 -9.23 16.36
N MET A 391 16.66 -9.12 17.64
CA MET A 391 17.23 -8.09 18.53
C MET A 391 18.76 -8.21 18.63
N GLY A 392 19.30 -9.42 18.71
CA GLY A 392 20.75 -9.68 18.71
C GLY A 392 21.43 -9.19 17.45
N ALA A 393 20.82 -9.49 16.28
CA ALA A 393 21.31 -9.00 14.99
C ALA A 393 21.28 -7.46 14.91
N MET A 394 20.24 -6.82 15.43
CA MET A 394 20.15 -5.36 15.50
C MET A 394 21.25 -4.73 16.37
N LEU A 395 21.49 -5.29 17.53
CA LEU A 395 22.43 -4.75 18.50
C LEU A 395 23.89 -5.18 18.24
N GLY A 396 24.11 -6.25 17.50
CA GLY A 396 25.42 -6.90 17.36
C GLY A 396 25.87 -7.54 18.66
N VAL A 397 25.00 -8.34 19.28
CA VAL A 397 25.28 -9.15 20.47
C VAL A 397 24.72 -10.56 20.28
N ASP A 398 25.47 -11.55 20.69
CA ASP A 398 25.09 -12.96 20.51
C ASP A 398 24.46 -13.59 21.78
N ALA A 399 24.50 -12.89 22.90
CA ALA A 399 24.00 -13.40 24.19
C ALA A 399 23.48 -12.26 25.10
N GLY A 400 22.81 -12.63 26.19
CA GLY A 400 22.31 -11.68 27.18
C GLY A 400 20.99 -11.01 26.77
N ILE A 401 20.21 -11.67 25.91
CA ILE A 401 18.86 -11.22 25.47
C ILE A 401 17.81 -12.21 25.98
N THR A 402 16.86 -11.71 26.75
CA THR A 402 15.70 -12.47 27.20
C THR A 402 14.47 -12.10 26.34
N ALA A 403 13.92 -13.13 25.66
CA ALA A 403 12.66 -12.99 24.93
C ALA A 403 11.48 -13.43 25.79
N ILE A 404 10.42 -12.60 25.81
CA ILE A 404 9.19 -12.88 26.55
C ILE A 404 8.05 -12.88 25.52
N GLU A 405 7.47 -14.06 25.30
CA GLU A 405 6.47 -14.30 24.25
C GLU A 405 5.10 -14.67 24.83
N GLN A 406 5.03 -15.02 26.12
CA GLN A 406 3.75 -15.32 26.78
C GLN A 406 3.05 -14.03 27.19
N ASP A 407 1.77 -13.91 26.84
CA ASP A 407 0.95 -12.73 27.15
C ASP A 407 0.06 -13.01 28.34
N GLY A 408 0.32 -12.35 29.47
CA GLY A 408 -0.51 -12.45 30.67
C GLY A 408 -1.61 -11.38 30.74
N ALA A 409 -1.80 -10.57 29.72
CA ALA A 409 -2.83 -9.55 29.70
C ALA A 409 -4.22 -10.14 29.40
N PRO A 410 -5.29 -9.60 30.03
CA PRO A 410 -6.63 -10.06 29.74
C PRO A 410 -7.13 -9.54 28.39
N HIS A 411 -7.87 -10.37 27.69
CA HIS A 411 -8.59 -9.96 26.48
C HIS A 411 -9.98 -10.60 26.41
N GLY A 412 -10.92 -9.87 25.83
CA GLY A 412 -12.25 -10.39 25.56
C GLY A 412 -12.28 -11.41 24.42
N ALA A 413 -13.38 -12.16 24.31
CA ALA A 413 -13.58 -13.08 23.21
C ALA A 413 -13.55 -12.33 21.86
N LYS A 414 -12.90 -12.93 20.86
CA LYS A 414 -12.84 -12.38 19.49
C LYS A 414 -13.48 -13.32 18.51
N GLU A 415 -14.50 -12.84 17.83
CA GLU A 415 -15.11 -13.49 16.69
C GLU A 415 -14.42 -13.05 15.41
N TRP A 416 -13.89 -14.01 14.65
CA TRP A 416 -13.33 -13.77 13.33
C TRP A 416 -14.28 -14.28 12.26
N ALA A 417 -14.38 -13.53 11.17
CA ALA A 417 -15.12 -13.90 9.99
C ALA A 417 -14.30 -13.60 8.73
N VAL A 418 -13.97 -14.63 7.98
CA VAL A 418 -13.44 -14.51 6.62
C VAL A 418 -14.64 -14.37 5.70
N TRP A 419 -14.75 -13.26 5.02
CA TRP A 419 -15.94 -12.79 4.32
C TRP A 419 -15.65 -12.60 2.83
N ASN A 420 -16.44 -13.25 1.96
CA ASN A 420 -16.33 -13.05 0.52
C ASN A 420 -17.62 -12.42 -0.02
N ALA A 421 -17.49 -11.41 -0.86
CA ALA A 421 -18.63 -10.80 -1.52
C ALA A 421 -19.35 -11.85 -2.39
N PRO A 422 -20.72 -11.88 -2.40
CA PRO A 422 -21.44 -12.87 -3.18
C PRO A 422 -21.23 -12.67 -4.68
N LEU A 423 -21.37 -13.75 -5.45
CA LEU A 423 -21.40 -13.69 -6.91
C LEU A 423 -22.59 -12.85 -7.37
N ILE A 424 -22.42 -12.09 -8.45
CA ILE A 424 -23.52 -11.33 -9.08
C ILE A 424 -24.58 -12.32 -9.60
N ASP A 425 -24.14 -13.40 -10.23
CA ASP A 425 -24.97 -14.52 -10.62
C ASP A 425 -24.29 -15.82 -10.16
N ALA A 426 -24.98 -16.58 -9.31
CA ALA A 426 -24.46 -17.87 -8.80
C ALA A 426 -24.33 -18.94 -9.92
N HIS A 427 -25.03 -18.79 -11.03
CA HIS A 427 -24.98 -19.72 -12.17
C HIS A 427 -23.96 -19.30 -13.23
N ASP A 428 -23.47 -18.04 -13.16
CA ASP A 428 -22.46 -17.52 -14.08
C ASP A 428 -21.37 -16.77 -13.31
N PRO A 429 -20.39 -17.48 -12.77
CA PRO A 429 -19.27 -16.86 -12.03
C PRO A 429 -18.44 -15.85 -12.86
N SER A 430 -18.52 -15.92 -14.21
CA SER A 430 -17.81 -15.00 -15.09
C SER A 430 -18.30 -13.55 -14.98
N GLN A 431 -19.49 -13.31 -14.45
CA GLN A 431 -20.00 -11.98 -14.14
C GLN A 431 -19.31 -11.34 -12.93
N GLY A 432 -18.51 -12.13 -12.20
CA GLY A 432 -17.77 -11.64 -11.04
C GLY A 432 -18.62 -11.56 -9.76
N ARG A 433 -18.10 -10.79 -8.80
CA ARG A 433 -18.70 -10.61 -7.48
C ARG A 433 -19.28 -9.21 -7.31
N VAL A 434 -20.20 -9.07 -6.38
CA VAL A 434 -20.68 -7.77 -5.90
C VAL A 434 -19.47 -6.94 -5.44
N SER A 435 -19.52 -5.64 -5.70
CA SER A 435 -18.43 -4.73 -5.30
C SER A 435 -18.11 -4.83 -3.82
N THR A 436 -16.84 -5.11 -3.48
CA THR A 436 -16.33 -5.16 -2.11
C THR A 436 -16.55 -3.85 -1.36
N TYR A 437 -16.54 -2.71 -2.06
CA TYR A 437 -16.86 -1.42 -1.44
C TYR A 437 -18.33 -1.34 -1.00
N ALA A 438 -19.24 -1.91 -1.78
CA ALA A 438 -20.66 -1.97 -1.44
C ALA A 438 -20.90 -2.91 -0.27
N GLU A 439 -20.25 -4.09 -0.24
CA GLU A 439 -20.29 -5.02 0.88
C GLU A 439 -19.71 -4.41 2.15
N ALA A 440 -18.53 -3.79 2.07
CA ALA A 440 -17.92 -3.08 3.18
C ALA A 440 -18.83 -1.98 3.74
N SER A 441 -19.48 -1.18 2.87
CA SER A 441 -20.44 -0.16 3.28
C SER A 441 -21.67 -0.77 3.99
N ARG A 442 -22.21 -1.87 3.49
CA ARG A 442 -23.36 -2.57 4.10
C ARG A 442 -23.02 -3.08 5.48
N LEU A 443 -21.90 -3.82 5.59
CA LEU A 443 -21.43 -4.37 6.86
C LEU A 443 -21.12 -3.26 7.86
N PHE A 444 -20.36 -2.24 7.46
CA PHE A 444 -19.99 -1.12 8.33
C PHE A 444 -21.22 -0.39 8.88
N ARG A 445 -22.22 -0.10 8.03
CA ARG A 445 -23.48 0.54 8.46
C ARG A 445 -24.28 -0.35 9.42
N HIS A 446 -24.34 -1.65 9.16
CA HIS A 446 -24.98 -2.61 10.06
C HIS A 446 -24.37 -2.58 11.46
N LEU A 447 -23.03 -2.56 11.55
CA LEU A 447 -22.29 -2.51 12.80
C LEU A 447 -22.52 -1.19 13.55
N VAL A 448 -22.30 -0.06 12.88
CA VAL A 448 -22.38 1.27 13.52
C VAL A 448 -23.81 1.59 13.99
N ARG A 449 -24.84 1.17 13.25
CA ARG A 449 -26.25 1.33 13.66
C ARG A 449 -26.59 0.59 14.96
N ARG A 450 -25.88 -0.50 15.25
CA ARG A 450 -26.03 -1.30 16.48
C ARG A 450 -25.11 -0.84 17.62
N GLY A 451 -24.48 0.33 17.48
CA GLY A 451 -23.57 0.88 18.49
C GLY A 451 -22.21 0.20 18.54
N VAL A 452 -21.87 -0.65 17.56
CA VAL A 452 -20.55 -1.28 17.44
C VAL A 452 -19.57 -0.27 16.85
N ARG A 453 -18.60 0.17 17.63
CA ARG A 453 -17.56 1.09 17.19
C ARG A 453 -16.61 0.38 16.24
N THR A 454 -16.61 0.80 15.00
CA THR A 454 -15.97 0.06 13.91
C THR A 454 -14.83 0.85 13.29
N ILE A 455 -13.67 0.20 13.09
CA ILE A 455 -12.64 0.64 12.18
C ILE A 455 -12.67 -0.22 10.91
N LEU A 456 -12.60 0.43 9.75
CA LEU A 456 -12.41 -0.24 8.46
C LEU A 456 -11.04 0.15 7.91
N PHE A 457 -10.19 -0.85 7.67
CA PHE A 457 -8.89 -0.65 7.04
C PHE A 457 -8.98 -0.81 5.53
N ALA A 458 -8.43 0.14 4.80
CA ALA A 458 -8.29 0.11 3.35
C ALA A 458 -6.81 0.22 2.95
N LYS A 459 -6.37 -0.58 1.98
CA LYS A 459 -4.97 -0.61 1.53
C LYS A 459 -4.50 0.74 0.96
N VAL A 460 -5.39 1.43 0.24
CA VAL A 460 -5.07 2.64 -0.52
C VAL A 460 -5.83 3.85 0.03
N ARG A 461 -5.15 5.00 0.12
CA ARG A 461 -5.74 6.27 0.63
C ARG A 461 -7.01 6.66 -0.12
N ARG A 462 -7.01 6.50 -1.44
CA ARG A 462 -8.17 6.79 -2.30
C ARG A 462 -9.36 5.89 -2.00
N THR A 463 -9.12 4.60 -1.79
CA THR A 463 -10.16 3.63 -1.41
C THR A 463 -10.82 4.03 -0.09
N ALA A 464 -10.03 4.44 0.91
CA ALA A 464 -10.57 4.90 2.19
C ALA A 464 -11.55 6.09 2.03
N GLU A 465 -11.22 7.06 1.19
CA GLU A 465 -12.10 8.20 0.91
C GLU A 465 -13.37 7.82 0.11
N ILE A 466 -13.22 6.92 -0.87
CA ILE A 466 -14.37 6.43 -1.66
C ILE A 466 -15.36 5.69 -0.76
N VAL A 467 -14.86 4.77 0.06
CA VAL A 467 -15.69 3.98 1.00
C VAL A 467 -16.33 4.89 2.06
N LEU A 468 -15.57 5.85 2.63
CA LEU A 468 -16.14 6.84 3.54
C LEU A 468 -17.30 7.60 2.90
N ARG A 469 -17.09 8.14 1.70
CA ARG A 469 -18.11 8.88 0.96
C ARG A 469 -19.35 8.01 0.73
N GLN A 470 -19.17 6.77 0.31
CA GLN A 470 -20.27 5.83 0.08
C GLN A 470 -21.06 5.56 1.38
N ILE A 471 -20.36 5.24 2.48
CA ILE A 471 -20.97 5.00 3.80
C ILE A 471 -21.80 6.21 4.23
N ARG A 472 -21.25 7.43 4.13
CA ARG A 472 -21.95 8.66 4.53
C ARG A 472 -23.18 8.90 3.69
N GLU A 473 -23.09 8.77 2.36
CA GLU A 473 -24.22 8.98 1.45
C GLU A 473 -25.30 7.92 1.65
N ASP A 474 -24.92 6.67 1.94
CA ASP A 474 -25.86 5.61 2.24
C ASP A 474 -26.59 5.87 3.57
N LEU A 475 -25.86 6.30 4.62
CA LEU A 475 -26.45 6.68 5.89
C LEU A 475 -27.41 7.87 5.77
N VAL A 476 -27.07 8.87 4.96
CA VAL A 476 -27.96 10.01 4.69
C VAL A 476 -29.22 9.55 3.93
N ARG A 477 -29.10 8.63 2.97
CA ARG A 477 -30.26 8.03 2.28
C ARG A 477 -31.16 7.21 3.21
N GLU A 478 -30.58 6.64 4.27
CA GLU A 478 -31.30 5.94 5.33
C GLU A 478 -31.90 6.87 6.40
N ASP A 479 -31.83 8.18 6.19
CA ASP A 479 -32.26 9.20 7.17
C ASP A 479 -31.49 9.15 8.51
N ARG A 480 -30.17 8.92 8.41
CA ARG A 480 -29.22 8.80 9.51
C ARG A 480 -28.06 9.80 9.38
N ALA A 481 -28.36 11.03 9.07
CA ALA A 481 -27.34 12.07 8.90
C ALA A 481 -26.49 12.25 10.17
N GLU A 482 -27.08 12.13 11.36
CA GLU A 482 -26.38 12.24 12.65
C GLU A 482 -25.33 11.14 12.86
N VAL A 483 -25.50 9.97 12.24
CA VAL A 483 -24.48 8.90 12.27
C VAL A 483 -23.42 9.17 11.21
N ALA A 484 -23.83 9.65 10.03
CA ALA A 484 -22.92 9.97 8.94
C ALA A 484 -21.88 11.01 9.38
N ASP A 485 -22.26 12.00 10.20
CA ASP A 485 -21.36 13.01 10.74
C ASP A 485 -20.35 12.45 11.75
N ARG A 486 -20.65 11.30 12.36
CA ARG A 486 -19.79 10.59 13.30
C ARG A 486 -18.93 9.49 12.65
N VAL A 487 -18.92 9.41 11.33
CA VAL A 487 -18.05 8.52 10.55
C VAL A 487 -17.02 9.37 9.82
N VAL A 488 -15.74 9.08 10.03
CA VAL A 488 -14.62 9.87 9.47
C VAL A 488 -13.61 8.99 8.76
N ALA A 489 -12.76 9.58 7.91
CA ALA A 489 -11.57 8.92 7.42
C ALA A 489 -10.33 9.34 8.22
N TYR A 490 -9.30 8.48 8.22
CA TYR A 490 -7.99 8.79 8.77
C TYR A 490 -6.88 8.23 7.89
N ARG A 491 -5.95 9.08 7.48
CA ARG A 491 -4.79 8.71 6.67
C ARG A 491 -3.60 9.64 6.90
N SER A 492 -2.41 9.19 6.57
CA SER A 492 -1.15 9.91 6.81
C SER A 492 -1.05 11.28 6.10
N GLY A 493 -1.77 11.47 4.98
CA GLY A 493 -1.76 12.74 4.23
C GLY A 493 -2.55 13.88 4.86
N TYR A 494 -3.34 13.63 5.91
CA TYR A 494 -4.04 14.71 6.61
C TYR A 494 -3.09 15.59 7.40
N SER A 495 -3.46 16.87 7.55
CA SER A 495 -2.70 17.80 8.37
C SER A 495 -2.51 17.28 9.80
N VAL A 496 -1.42 17.67 10.46
CA VAL A 496 -1.17 17.28 11.87
C VAL A 496 -2.32 17.69 12.77
N ALA A 497 -2.92 18.88 12.54
CA ALA A 497 -4.05 19.39 13.31
C ALA A 497 -5.31 18.53 13.12
N ASP A 498 -5.63 18.14 11.87
CA ASP A 498 -6.78 17.28 11.59
C ASP A 498 -6.60 15.88 12.18
N ARG A 499 -5.41 15.28 12.06
CA ARG A 499 -5.13 13.98 12.66
C ARG A 499 -5.32 14.00 14.18
N ARG A 500 -4.73 14.99 14.89
CA ARG A 500 -4.88 15.16 16.34
C ARG A 500 -6.33 15.35 16.75
N ARG A 501 -7.11 16.13 15.99
CA ARG A 501 -8.54 16.31 16.24
C ARG A 501 -9.30 14.99 16.14
N ILE A 502 -9.08 14.21 15.07
CA ILE A 502 -9.73 12.93 14.86
C ILE A 502 -9.36 11.94 15.98
N GLU A 503 -8.07 11.87 16.34
CA GLU A 503 -7.57 11.03 17.44
C GLU A 503 -8.25 11.37 18.76
N GLN A 504 -8.35 12.65 19.11
CA GLN A 504 -9.06 13.11 20.30
C GLN A 504 -10.56 12.78 20.27
N ASP A 505 -11.22 12.98 19.10
CA ASP A 505 -12.62 12.66 18.93
C ASP A 505 -12.90 11.15 19.04
N MET A 506 -11.97 10.32 18.58
CA MET A 506 -12.00 8.87 18.76
C MET A 506 -11.85 8.50 20.23
N PHE A 507 -10.83 9.01 20.90
CA PHE A 507 -10.55 8.75 22.31
C PHE A 507 -11.74 9.09 23.20
N HIS A 508 -12.37 10.25 22.98
CA HIS A 508 -13.55 10.69 23.74
C HIS A 508 -14.86 10.02 23.30
N GLY A 509 -14.84 9.13 22.30
CA GLY A 509 -16.03 8.40 21.86
C GLY A 509 -17.01 9.21 21.03
N ARG A 510 -16.62 10.35 20.50
CA ARG A 510 -17.47 11.19 19.64
C ARG A 510 -17.66 10.57 18.24
N ILE A 511 -16.69 9.76 17.77
CA ILE A 511 -16.72 9.06 16.50
C ILE A 511 -17.29 7.66 16.70
N ALA A 512 -18.26 7.29 15.84
CA ALA A 512 -18.90 5.98 15.85
C ALA A 512 -18.18 4.98 14.93
N GLY A 513 -17.52 5.47 13.88
CA GLY A 513 -16.79 4.64 12.95
C GLY A 513 -15.71 5.39 12.19
N ILE A 514 -14.64 4.70 11.82
CA ILE A 514 -13.50 5.29 11.14
C ILE A 514 -13.07 4.40 9.96
N VAL A 515 -12.81 5.03 8.82
CA VAL A 515 -12.20 4.38 7.65
C VAL A 515 -10.76 4.82 7.58
N ALA A 516 -9.81 3.90 7.72
CA ALA A 516 -8.40 4.23 7.85
C ALA A 516 -7.53 3.46 6.85
N THR A 517 -6.35 4.00 6.58
CA THR A 517 -5.24 3.23 6.01
C THR A 517 -4.38 2.65 7.13
N SER A 518 -3.28 1.95 6.80
CA SER A 518 -2.29 1.46 7.78
C SER A 518 -1.76 2.54 8.76
N ALA A 519 -2.09 3.82 8.56
CA ALA A 519 -1.72 4.90 9.48
C ALA A 519 -2.26 4.74 10.91
N LEU A 520 -3.33 3.95 11.13
CA LEU A 520 -3.85 3.57 12.45
C LEU A 520 -3.53 2.12 12.83
N GLU A 521 -2.66 1.45 12.08
CA GLU A 521 -2.21 0.10 12.37
C GLU A 521 -1.25 0.05 13.56
N LEU A 522 -0.36 1.06 13.69
CA LEU A 522 0.65 1.14 14.74
C LEU A 522 0.19 2.02 15.92
N GLY A 523 0.38 1.55 17.11
CA GLY A 523 0.59 2.11 18.42
C GLY A 523 -0.28 3.25 18.97
N VAL A 524 -1.04 3.99 18.16
CA VAL A 524 -1.85 5.12 18.67
C VAL A 524 -3.04 4.58 19.47
N ASP A 525 -3.27 5.09 20.68
CA ASP A 525 -4.48 4.77 21.44
C ASP A 525 -5.68 5.56 20.90
N ILE A 526 -6.47 4.90 20.07
CA ILE A 526 -7.69 5.44 19.48
C ILE A 526 -8.94 5.11 20.30
N GLY A 527 -8.76 4.73 21.57
CA GLY A 527 -9.85 4.40 22.47
C GLY A 527 -10.47 3.03 22.21
N ARG A 528 -11.74 2.87 22.56
CA ARG A 528 -12.44 1.58 22.50
C ARG A 528 -12.99 1.34 21.10
N LEU A 529 -12.53 0.29 20.44
CA LEU A 529 -13.10 -0.25 19.22
C LEU A 529 -13.65 -1.64 19.48
N ASP A 530 -14.80 -1.94 18.91
CA ASP A 530 -15.51 -3.21 19.06
C ASP A 530 -15.38 -4.08 17.81
N ALA A 531 -15.19 -3.47 16.63
CA ALA A 531 -15.02 -4.22 15.40
C ALA A 531 -13.92 -3.66 14.50
N VAL A 532 -13.24 -4.56 13.81
CA VAL A 532 -12.29 -4.30 12.73
C VAL A 532 -12.82 -4.95 11.46
N VAL A 533 -12.85 -4.19 10.36
CA VAL A 533 -13.13 -4.70 9.02
C VAL A 533 -11.89 -4.40 8.17
N MET A 534 -11.28 -5.43 7.60
CA MET A 534 -10.14 -5.30 6.67
C MET A 534 -10.67 -5.47 5.24
N LEU A 535 -10.48 -4.46 4.41
CA LEU A 535 -10.87 -4.47 3.00
C LEU A 535 -9.70 -4.99 2.16
N GLY A 536 -9.80 -6.23 1.77
CA GLY A 536 -8.74 -7.02 1.18
C GLY A 536 -7.71 -7.52 2.20
N MET A 537 -6.95 -8.56 1.82
CA MET A 537 -5.87 -9.13 2.64
C MET A 537 -4.76 -8.09 2.83
N PRO A 538 -4.35 -7.72 4.04
CA PRO A 538 -3.21 -6.83 4.28
C PRO A 538 -1.91 -7.34 3.64
N TYR A 539 -0.94 -6.47 3.40
CA TYR A 539 0.31 -6.82 2.72
C TYR A 539 1.16 -7.87 3.44
N THR A 540 1.00 -8.01 4.76
CA THR A 540 1.65 -9.04 5.57
C THR A 540 0.68 -9.60 6.60
N LEU A 541 0.94 -10.82 7.06
CA LEU A 541 0.17 -11.42 8.15
C LEU A 541 0.35 -10.63 9.46
N ALA A 542 1.56 -10.13 9.74
CA ALA A 542 1.80 -9.25 10.88
C ALA A 542 0.90 -8.02 10.86
N SER A 543 0.77 -7.35 9.70
CA SER A 543 -0.16 -6.23 9.51
C SER A 543 -1.61 -6.64 9.78
N MET A 544 -2.03 -7.81 9.29
CA MET A 544 -3.37 -8.35 9.54
C MET A 544 -3.65 -8.52 11.04
N TRP A 545 -2.72 -9.15 11.77
CA TRP A 545 -2.86 -9.35 13.21
C TRP A 545 -2.81 -8.05 14.01
N GLN A 546 -2.00 -7.07 13.58
CA GLN A 546 -1.95 -5.74 14.19
C GLN A 546 -3.25 -4.97 14.00
N GLN A 547 -3.81 -4.99 12.78
CA GLN A 547 -5.11 -4.40 12.50
C GLN A 547 -6.20 -5.07 13.33
N ALA A 548 -6.23 -6.40 13.36
CA ALA A 548 -7.15 -7.18 14.20
C ALA A 548 -7.02 -6.86 15.69
N GLY A 549 -5.82 -6.55 16.16
CA GLY A 549 -5.52 -6.15 17.52
C GLY A 549 -6.10 -4.79 17.94
N ARG A 550 -6.62 -4.00 16.98
CA ARG A 550 -7.27 -2.71 17.29
C ARG A 550 -8.63 -2.87 17.95
N ALA A 551 -9.31 -4.02 17.83
CA ALA A 551 -10.56 -4.31 18.52
C ALA A 551 -10.38 -5.26 19.71
N GLY A 552 -11.29 -5.20 20.68
CA GLY A 552 -11.32 -6.12 21.82
C GLY A 552 -10.41 -5.74 22.97
N ARG A 553 -10.10 -4.46 23.15
CA ARG A 553 -9.39 -3.96 24.33
C ARG A 553 -10.27 -4.00 25.56
N ARG A 554 -9.70 -4.28 26.73
CA ARG A 554 -10.38 -4.19 28.04
C ARG A 554 -11.54 -5.16 28.24
N ASN A 555 -11.33 -6.46 28.03
CA ASN A 555 -12.28 -7.56 28.33
C ASN A 555 -13.66 -7.47 27.66
N ARG A 556 -13.80 -6.77 26.55
CA ARG A 556 -15.02 -6.77 25.73
C ARG A 556 -14.88 -7.72 24.54
N ASP A 557 -15.98 -8.34 24.20
CA ASP A 557 -16.06 -9.14 22.96
C ASP A 557 -15.86 -8.24 21.74
N ALA A 558 -15.24 -8.78 20.69
CA ALA A 558 -14.85 -8.05 19.50
C ALA A 558 -15.11 -8.86 18.24
N LEU A 559 -15.31 -8.14 17.14
CA LEU A 559 -15.45 -8.70 15.79
C LEU A 559 -14.25 -8.31 14.92
N VAL A 560 -13.70 -9.29 14.22
CA VAL A 560 -12.73 -9.06 13.15
C VAL A 560 -13.27 -9.66 11.87
N VAL A 561 -13.36 -8.87 10.81
CA VAL A 561 -13.80 -9.32 9.50
C VAL A 561 -12.71 -9.07 8.47
N LEU A 562 -12.29 -10.13 7.78
CA LEU A 562 -11.44 -10.06 6.60
C LEU A 562 -12.35 -10.17 5.37
N LEU A 563 -12.56 -9.07 4.67
CA LEU A 563 -13.39 -8.99 3.48
C LEU A 563 -12.51 -9.11 2.24
N GLY A 564 -12.62 -10.22 1.51
CA GLY A 564 -11.80 -10.51 0.33
C GLY A 564 -12.18 -9.65 -0.88
N ASP A 565 -11.17 -9.10 -1.54
CA ASP A 565 -11.29 -8.49 -2.85
C ASP A 565 -11.36 -9.56 -3.96
N PRO A 566 -11.88 -9.27 -5.15
CA PRO A 566 -11.99 -10.25 -6.24
C PRO A 566 -10.66 -10.60 -6.89
N PHE A 567 -9.54 -10.23 -6.28
CA PHE A 567 -8.19 -10.48 -6.80
C PHE A 567 -7.65 -11.84 -6.35
N PRO A 568 -6.73 -12.45 -7.12
CA PRO A 568 -6.25 -13.80 -6.89
C PRO A 568 -5.79 -14.11 -5.49
N VAL A 569 -4.93 -13.27 -4.91
CA VAL A 569 -4.38 -13.48 -3.57
C VAL A 569 -5.48 -13.47 -2.51
N ASP A 570 -6.41 -12.53 -2.59
CA ASP A 570 -7.55 -12.48 -1.67
C ASP A 570 -8.42 -13.71 -1.83
N GLN A 571 -8.75 -14.10 -3.07
CA GLN A 571 -9.57 -15.29 -3.34
C GLN A 571 -8.87 -16.59 -2.93
N PHE A 572 -7.54 -16.66 -2.96
CA PHE A 572 -6.80 -17.80 -2.40
C PHE A 572 -7.10 -17.97 -0.91
N TYR A 573 -7.03 -16.89 -0.11
CA TYR A 573 -7.36 -16.96 1.31
C TYR A 573 -8.86 -17.17 1.58
N MET A 574 -9.75 -16.69 0.70
CA MET A 574 -11.19 -16.98 0.79
C MET A 574 -11.50 -18.47 0.56
N ASN A 575 -10.73 -19.13 -0.29
CA ASN A 575 -10.86 -20.56 -0.56
C ASN A 575 -10.11 -21.44 0.44
N ASN A 576 -9.11 -20.90 1.16
CA ASN A 576 -8.29 -21.58 2.15
C ASN A 576 -8.28 -20.81 3.48
N PRO A 577 -9.44 -20.59 4.13
CA PRO A 577 -9.55 -19.69 5.26
C PRO A 577 -8.75 -20.13 6.50
N GLU A 578 -8.41 -21.41 6.63
CA GLU A 578 -7.56 -21.94 7.70
C GLU A 578 -6.14 -21.35 7.67
N LEU A 579 -5.62 -21.00 6.50
CA LEU A 579 -4.29 -20.40 6.35
C LEU A 579 -4.24 -19.00 6.99
N VAL A 580 -5.35 -18.27 7.00
CA VAL A 580 -5.45 -16.98 7.70
C VAL A 580 -5.08 -17.11 9.18
N PHE A 581 -5.36 -18.27 9.79
CA PHE A 581 -5.17 -18.51 11.22
C PHE A 581 -3.93 -19.33 11.57
N THR A 582 -3.36 -20.05 10.63
CA THR A 582 -2.27 -21.03 10.88
C THR A 582 -0.93 -20.58 10.28
N GLN A 583 -0.96 -19.82 9.22
CA GLN A 583 0.24 -19.32 8.57
C GLN A 583 0.96 -18.27 9.45
N ARG A 584 2.28 -18.27 9.44
CA ARG A 584 3.13 -17.30 10.17
C ARG A 584 4.02 -16.56 9.19
N ASP A 585 4.32 -15.31 9.52
CA ASP A 585 5.32 -14.54 8.78
C ASP A 585 6.72 -15.18 8.93
N PRO A 586 7.57 -15.06 7.90
CA PRO A 586 8.97 -15.47 7.99
C PRO A 586 9.72 -14.63 9.04
N PRO A 587 10.86 -15.13 9.55
CA PRO A 587 11.71 -14.36 10.46
C PRO A 587 12.12 -13.04 9.85
N LEU A 588 12.19 -12.00 10.68
CA LEU A 588 12.69 -10.69 10.27
C LEU A 588 14.18 -10.76 10.01
N VAL A 589 14.66 -10.15 8.95
CA VAL A 589 16.07 -10.18 8.55
C VAL A 589 16.63 -8.77 8.42
N VAL A 590 17.86 -8.60 8.91
CA VAL A 590 18.70 -7.41 8.71
C VAL A 590 20.07 -7.83 8.16
N ASP A 591 20.64 -7.03 7.28
CA ASP A 591 21.93 -7.28 6.67
C ASP A 591 22.91 -6.13 6.98
N VAL A 592 23.61 -6.28 8.06
CA VAL A 592 24.64 -5.33 8.50
C VAL A 592 25.96 -5.45 7.71
N ASN A 593 26.08 -6.51 6.88
CA ASN A 593 27.24 -6.75 6.03
C ASN A 593 27.03 -6.27 4.59
N ASN A 594 25.90 -5.59 4.30
CA ASN A 594 25.73 -4.94 3.02
C ASN A 594 26.80 -3.89 2.83
N GLU A 595 27.63 -4.03 1.80
CA GLU A 595 28.84 -3.22 1.59
C GLU A 595 28.53 -1.72 1.56
N LEU A 596 27.56 -1.30 0.73
CA LEU A 596 27.21 0.11 0.58
C LEU A 596 26.65 0.71 1.88
N VAL A 597 25.83 -0.06 2.59
CA VAL A 597 25.27 0.36 3.88
C VAL A 597 26.38 0.48 4.91
N LEU A 598 27.26 -0.53 4.99
CA LEU A 598 28.35 -0.58 5.96
C LEU A 598 29.36 0.54 5.69
N GLU A 599 29.81 0.74 4.45
CA GLU A 599 30.73 1.83 4.06
C GLU A 599 30.19 3.21 4.48
N ALA A 600 28.94 3.49 4.16
CA ALA A 600 28.31 4.76 4.51
C ALA A 600 28.27 4.97 6.04
N HIS A 601 27.96 3.92 6.81
CA HIS A 601 27.94 3.99 8.28
C HIS A 601 29.34 4.04 8.91
N VAL A 602 30.35 3.46 8.28
CA VAL A 602 31.76 3.56 8.71
C VAL A 602 32.25 4.99 8.57
N LYS A 603 31.94 5.68 7.47
CA LYS A 603 32.23 7.12 7.30
C LYS A 603 31.56 7.96 8.39
N CYS A 604 30.29 7.69 8.69
CA CYS A 604 29.57 8.36 9.80
C CYS A 604 30.24 8.12 11.14
N ALA A 605 30.60 6.85 11.43
CA ALA A 605 31.21 6.44 12.69
C ALA A 605 32.58 7.07 12.90
N ALA A 606 33.39 7.22 11.83
CA ALA A 606 34.71 7.83 11.88
C ALA A 606 34.64 9.37 12.13
N LEU A 607 33.57 10.03 11.67
CA LEU A 607 33.31 11.43 11.97
C LEU A 607 32.90 11.63 13.44
N GLU A 608 32.13 10.71 14.01
CA GLU A 608 31.64 10.78 15.39
C GLU A 608 32.75 10.54 16.41
N VAL A 609 33.49 9.46 16.26
CA VAL A 609 34.63 9.09 17.07
C VAL A 609 35.61 8.38 16.16
N PRO A 610 36.93 8.71 16.18
CA PRO A 610 37.94 8.03 15.37
C PRO A 610 37.88 6.50 15.54
N ILE A 611 38.07 5.74 14.46
CA ILE A 611 37.91 4.29 14.47
C ILE A 611 39.24 3.61 14.85
N ALA A 612 39.18 2.70 15.83
CA ALA A 612 40.23 1.74 16.18
C ALA A 612 39.81 0.36 15.62
N PRO A 613 40.29 -0.09 14.43
CA PRO A 613 39.79 -1.30 13.81
C PRO A 613 39.86 -2.55 14.65
N SER A 614 40.89 -2.69 15.50
CA SER A 614 41.06 -3.85 16.42
C SER A 614 39.99 -3.94 17.50
N GLU A 615 39.42 -2.80 17.92
CA GLU A 615 38.41 -2.71 18.97
C GLU A 615 36.99 -2.63 18.36
N ASP A 616 36.85 -1.87 17.29
CA ASP A 616 35.58 -1.53 16.68
C ASP A 616 35.02 -2.64 15.77
N VAL A 617 35.81 -3.65 15.43
CA VAL A 617 35.39 -4.84 14.68
C VAL A 617 34.17 -5.52 15.31
N ARG A 618 34.03 -5.44 16.64
CA ARG A 618 32.85 -5.98 17.37
C ARG A 618 31.51 -5.28 17.00
N TYR A 619 31.57 -4.07 16.46
CA TYR A 619 30.37 -3.32 16.03
C TYR A 619 30.09 -3.45 14.54
N PHE A 620 31.15 -3.49 13.71
CA PHE A 620 31.02 -3.40 12.25
C PHE A 620 31.41 -4.68 11.50
N GLY A 621 31.88 -5.69 12.22
CA GLY A 621 32.26 -6.98 11.66
C GLY A 621 33.67 -7.02 11.04
N PRO A 622 34.07 -8.21 10.52
CA PRO A 622 35.46 -8.50 10.15
C PRO A 622 35.98 -7.70 8.95
N ARG A 623 35.09 -7.07 8.16
CA ARG A 623 35.48 -6.25 6.99
C ARG A 623 35.97 -4.85 7.38
N LEU A 624 35.76 -4.42 8.63
CA LEU A 624 36.07 -3.07 9.08
C LEU A 624 37.52 -2.63 8.79
N PRO A 625 38.57 -3.46 9.04
CA PRO A 625 39.96 -3.05 8.78
C PRO A 625 40.21 -2.71 7.30
N ALA A 626 39.67 -3.51 6.39
CA ALA A 626 39.78 -3.26 4.95
C ALA A 626 39.05 -1.96 4.51
N LEU A 627 37.84 -1.75 5.05
CA LEU A 627 37.08 -0.54 4.78
C LEU A 627 37.76 0.71 5.33
N CYS A 628 38.32 0.66 6.53
CA CYS A 628 39.09 1.78 7.09
C CYS A 628 40.28 2.15 6.21
N ALA A 629 41.01 1.13 5.73
CA ALA A 629 42.18 1.37 4.86
C ALA A 629 41.78 1.96 3.49
N ALA A 630 40.63 1.63 2.99
CA ALA A 630 40.15 2.12 1.69
C ALA A 630 39.46 3.50 1.74
N LEU A 631 38.75 3.83 2.84
CA LEU A 631 37.83 4.96 2.91
C LEU A 631 38.25 6.08 3.85
N LEU A 632 39.24 5.85 4.73
CA LEU A 632 39.56 6.76 5.83
C LEU A 632 41.06 7.03 5.89
N GLU A 633 41.46 8.14 6.50
CA GLU A 633 42.88 8.48 6.76
C GLU A 633 43.31 8.02 8.13
N ARG A 634 44.50 7.38 8.18
CA ARG A 634 45.10 6.90 9.40
C ARG A 634 46.02 7.91 10.03
N ASP A 635 45.84 8.23 11.32
CA ASP A 635 46.72 9.09 12.09
C ASP A 635 47.99 8.37 12.61
N GLY A 636 48.89 9.14 13.22
CA GLY A 636 50.15 8.64 13.80
C GLY A 636 49.96 7.71 15.00
N HIS A 637 48.78 7.63 15.59
CA HIS A 637 48.42 6.77 16.73
C HIS A 637 47.71 5.49 16.31
N GLY A 638 47.36 5.36 15.01
CA GLY A 638 46.71 4.18 14.46
C GLY A 638 45.18 4.26 14.37
N PHE A 639 44.59 5.43 14.69
CA PHE A 639 43.18 5.68 14.53
C PHE A 639 42.84 6.17 13.11
N TYR A 640 41.66 5.86 12.66
CA TYR A 640 41.17 6.25 11.34
C TYR A 640 40.11 7.35 11.46
N HIS A 641 40.28 8.39 10.64
CA HIS A 641 39.47 9.62 10.62
C HIS A 641 38.83 9.80 9.26
N TYR A 642 37.64 10.39 9.26
CA TYR A 642 36.97 10.84 8.05
C TYR A 642 37.43 12.26 7.72
N THR A 643 38.05 12.47 6.55
CA THR A 643 38.75 13.71 6.17
C THR A 643 38.24 14.40 4.91
N ASP A 644 37.09 13.96 4.36
CA ASP A 644 36.48 14.64 3.21
C ASP A 644 36.21 16.12 3.50
N ALA A 645 35.87 16.89 2.45
CA ALA A 645 35.79 18.36 2.44
C ALA A 645 35.27 18.99 3.75
N PRO A 646 35.87 20.12 4.21
CA PRO A 646 35.45 20.78 5.43
C PRO A 646 33.97 21.05 5.49
N GLY A 647 33.27 20.43 6.46
CA GLY A 647 31.79 20.53 6.63
C GLY A 647 30.97 19.41 6.01
N ALA A 648 31.58 18.40 5.40
CA ALA A 648 30.87 17.21 4.95
C ALA A 648 30.13 16.52 6.11
N GLN A 649 28.88 16.13 5.89
CA GLN A 649 28.04 15.50 6.89
C GLN A 649 27.47 14.19 6.32
N PRO A 650 28.26 13.09 6.33
CA PRO A 650 27.86 11.83 5.71
C PRO A 650 26.53 11.28 6.23
N ALA A 651 26.19 11.57 7.49
CA ALA A 651 24.89 11.19 8.03
C ALA A 651 23.69 11.90 7.39
N ARG A 652 23.86 13.09 6.84
CA ARG A 652 22.78 13.81 6.12
C ARG A 652 22.64 13.36 4.68
N GLU A 653 23.72 12.87 4.11
CA GLU A 653 23.78 12.33 2.75
C GLU A 653 23.22 10.90 2.70
N LEU A 654 23.16 10.21 3.85
CA LEU A 654 22.64 8.87 4.00
C LEU A 654 21.22 8.86 4.58
N PRO A 655 20.15 8.93 3.78
CA PRO A 655 18.79 8.80 4.27
C PRO A 655 18.46 7.34 4.60
N LEU A 656 17.96 7.06 5.81
CA LEU A 656 17.66 5.69 6.25
C LEU A 656 16.47 5.05 5.53
N ARG A 657 15.53 5.86 5.04
CA ARG A 657 14.26 5.43 4.40
C ARG A 657 14.23 5.69 2.89
N GLY A 658 15.35 6.02 2.30
CA GLY A 658 15.46 6.43 0.90
C GLY A 658 15.55 7.96 0.72
N ALA A 659 15.95 8.40 -0.47
CA ALA A 659 16.16 9.82 -0.77
C ALA A 659 14.88 10.64 -0.52
N ARG A 660 15.05 11.87 -0.06
CA ARG A 660 13.95 12.81 0.14
C ARG A 660 13.35 13.16 -1.21
N GLN A 661 12.11 12.78 -1.41
CA GLN A 661 11.40 13.03 -2.67
C GLN A 661 10.81 14.45 -2.69
N THR A 662 10.73 15.04 -3.88
CA THR A 662 9.99 16.27 -4.12
C THR A 662 8.50 16.03 -3.85
N SER A 663 7.83 16.96 -3.18
CA SER A 663 6.41 16.88 -2.88
C SER A 663 5.63 17.99 -3.55
N TYR A 664 4.43 17.68 -4.04
CA TYR A 664 3.44 18.65 -4.51
C TYR A 664 2.57 19.12 -3.36
N THR A 665 2.34 20.42 -3.28
CA THR A 665 1.37 21.01 -2.35
C THR A 665 0.00 21.12 -3.01
N TYR A 666 -1.01 20.43 -2.47
CA TYR A 666 -2.40 20.54 -2.92
C TYR A 666 -3.10 21.66 -2.16
N VAL A 667 -3.66 22.63 -2.87
CA VAL A 667 -4.25 23.84 -2.31
C VAL A 667 -5.75 23.92 -2.64
N ASP A 668 -6.60 24.05 -1.62
CA ASP A 668 -8.01 24.43 -1.79
C ASP A 668 -8.06 25.91 -2.19
N ALA A 669 -8.43 26.14 -3.42
CA ALA A 669 -8.60 27.49 -4.02
C ALA A 669 -10.07 27.78 -4.30
N THR A 670 -11.01 27.23 -3.51
CA THR A 670 -12.44 27.42 -3.67
C THR A 670 -12.80 28.92 -3.54
N PRO A 671 -13.51 29.51 -4.51
CA PRO A 671 -13.88 30.92 -4.47
C PRO A 671 -14.66 31.28 -3.21
N GLY A 672 -14.33 32.43 -2.60
CA GLY A 672 -14.96 32.91 -1.38
C GLY A 672 -14.40 32.35 -0.08
N GLN A 673 -13.35 31.51 -0.15
CA GLN A 673 -12.60 31.02 1.01
C GLN A 673 -11.10 31.38 0.88
N PRO A 674 -10.39 31.60 2.00
CA PRO A 674 -8.95 31.78 1.94
C PRO A 674 -8.28 30.48 1.45
N PRO A 675 -7.24 30.55 0.62
CA PRO A 675 -6.49 29.38 0.20
C PRO A 675 -5.96 28.59 1.38
N ARG A 676 -6.14 27.26 1.35
CA ARG A 676 -5.71 26.34 2.42
C ARG A 676 -4.98 25.15 1.80
N THR A 677 -3.86 24.76 2.39
CA THR A 677 -3.20 23.51 2.06
C THR A 677 -4.09 22.33 2.48
N LEU A 678 -4.41 21.47 1.52
CA LEU A 678 -5.12 20.21 1.76
C LEU A 678 -4.15 19.12 2.18
N GLU A 679 -3.09 18.91 1.37
CA GLU A 679 -2.15 17.82 1.54
C GLU A 679 -0.82 18.12 0.82
N GLU A 680 0.28 17.55 1.33
CA GLU A 680 1.55 17.43 0.61
C GLU A 680 1.68 16.01 0.09
N VAL A 681 1.92 15.86 -1.21
CA VAL A 681 1.90 14.59 -1.92
C VAL A 681 3.20 14.40 -2.67
N GLU A 682 3.86 13.28 -2.43
CA GLU A 682 5.10 12.90 -3.12
C GLU A 682 4.90 12.89 -4.65
N VAL A 683 5.91 13.34 -5.41
CA VAL A 683 5.84 13.46 -6.88
C VAL A 683 5.43 12.16 -7.55
N GLU A 684 5.92 11.03 -7.07
CA GLU A 684 5.60 9.69 -7.61
C GLU A 684 4.10 9.37 -7.57
N ARG A 685 3.38 9.92 -6.62
CA ARG A 685 1.94 9.77 -6.50
C ARG A 685 1.20 10.94 -7.15
N ALA A 686 1.76 12.15 -7.03
CA ALA A 686 1.11 13.36 -7.52
C ALA A 686 0.83 13.31 -9.03
N ILE A 687 1.72 12.72 -9.83
CA ILE A 687 1.50 12.60 -11.28
C ILE A 687 0.25 11.79 -11.65
N PHE A 688 -0.15 10.84 -10.81
CA PHE A 688 -1.35 10.02 -11.03
C PHE A 688 -2.62 10.61 -10.41
N GLU A 689 -2.50 11.62 -9.54
CA GLU A 689 -3.61 12.23 -8.80
C GLU A 689 -3.85 13.70 -9.15
N ALA A 690 -2.82 14.45 -9.55
CA ALA A 690 -2.87 15.88 -9.83
C ALA A 690 -2.68 16.17 -11.33
N PHE A 691 -3.74 16.15 -12.08
CA PHE A 691 -3.84 16.62 -13.46
C PHE A 691 -5.12 17.44 -13.63
N GLU A 692 -5.20 18.30 -14.61
CA GLU A 692 -6.40 19.15 -14.81
C GLU A 692 -7.64 18.29 -15.03
N GLY A 693 -8.68 18.58 -14.24
CA GLY A 693 -9.91 17.80 -14.21
C GLY A 693 -9.89 16.59 -13.28
N ALA A 694 -8.77 16.28 -12.62
CA ALA A 694 -8.69 15.19 -11.64
C ALA A 694 -9.65 15.42 -10.47
N VAL A 695 -10.35 14.36 -10.08
CA VAL A 695 -11.21 14.36 -8.90
C VAL A 695 -10.44 13.86 -7.70
N PHE A 696 -10.27 14.74 -6.72
CA PHE A 696 -9.59 14.45 -5.46
C PHE A 696 -10.59 14.42 -4.30
N LEU A 697 -10.47 13.42 -3.46
CA LEU A 697 -11.29 13.25 -2.25
C LEU A 697 -10.47 13.54 -1.01
N HIS A 698 -10.96 14.45 -0.15
CA HIS A 698 -10.31 14.80 1.10
C HIS A 698 -11.35 14.96 2.22
N GLN A 699 -11.27 14.15 3.25
CA GLN A 699 -12.21 14.09 4.38
C GLN A 699 -13.69 13.93 3.94
N GLY A 700 -13.92 13.17 2.87
CA GLY A 700 -15.23 12.94 2.28
C GLY A 700 -15.76 14.11 1.41
N VAL A 701 -15.00 15.20 1.29
CA VAL A 701 -15.31 16.32 0.38
C VAL A 701 -14.65 16.07 -0.97
N THR A 702 -15.40 16.35 -2.03
CA THR A 702 -14.91 16.21 -3.40
C THR A 702 -14.35 17.53 -3.93
N TYR A 703 -13.19 17.45 -4.55
CA TYR A 703 -12.49 18.56 -5.21
C TYR A 703 -12.17 18.19 -6.65
N ILE A 704 -12.11 19.19 -7.54
CA ILE A 704 -11.61 19.05 -8.90
C ILE A 704 -10.33 19.88 -9.02
N CYS A 705 -9.28 19.28 -9.59
CA CYS A 705 -8.05 19.98 -9.93
C CYS A 705 -8.30 20.95 -11.09
N THR A 706 -8.03 22.21 -10.87
CA THR A 706 -8.24 23.28 -11.87
C THR A 706 -6.96 23.74 -12.56
N ALA A 707 -5.80 23.52 -11.92
CA ALA A 707 -4.51 23.86 -12.50
C ALA A 707 -3.39 23.10 -11.78
N VAL A 708 -2.37 22.68 -12.52
CA VAL A 708 -1.15 22.11 -12.01
C VAL A 708 0.04 22.95 -12.46
N GLN A 709 0.85 23.39 -11.50
CA GLN A 709 2.08 24.14 -11.73
C GLN A 709 3.27 23.23 -11.40
N HIS A 710 3.77 22.52 -12.40
CA HIS A 710 4.83 21.52 -12.22
C HIS A 710 6.14 22.11 -11.70
N GLU A 711 6.52 23.29 -12.17
CA GLU A 711 7.74 24.00 -11.74
C GLU A 711 7.71 24.38 -10.26
N LEU A 712 6.53 24.72 -9.73
CA LEU A 712 6.33 25.08 -8.33
C LEU A 712 5.90 23.89 -7.46
N CYS A 713 5.75 22.70 -8.04
CA CYS A 713 5.20 21.51 -7.38
C CYS A 713 3.89 21.81 -6.64
N MET A 714 2.96 22.51 -7.29
CA MET A 714 1.70 22.92 -6.70
C MET A 714 0.51 22.58 -7.59
N ALA A 715 -0.57 22.05 -6.98
CA ALA A 715 -1.84 21.81 -7.66
C ALA A 715 -2.99 22.53 -6.93
N ARG A 716 -3.86 23.20 -7.71
CA ARG A 716 -5.01 23.95 -7.20
C ARG A 716 -6.28 23.15 -7.38
N PHE A 717 -7.03 23.04 -6.31
CA PHE A 717 -8.28 22.29 -6.25
C PHE A 717 -9.43 23.20 -5.84
N VAL A 718 -10.62 22.94 -6.38
CA VAL A 718 -11.86 23.65 -6.06
C VAL A 718 -12.92 22.65 -5.65
N ARG A 719 -13.70 22.93 -4.60
CA ARG A 719 -14.80 22.07 -4.17
C ARG A 719 -15.80 21.89 -5.29
N ALA A 720 -16.21 20.66 -5.49
CA ALA A 720 -17.16 20.29 -6.53
C ALA A 720 -18.11 19.18 -6.04
N ASN A 721 -19.31 19.15 -6.63
CA ASN A 721 -20.26 18.08 -6.38
C ASN A 721 -20.44 17.26 -7.66
N VAL A 722 -19.59 16.24 -7.82
CA VAL A 722 -19.62 15.36 -8.99
C VAL A 722 -19.92 13.91 -8.57
N ARG A 723 -20.62 13.18 -9.43
CA ARG A 723 -21.01 11.78 -9.18
C ARG A 723 -20.10 10.77 -9.85
N TYR A 724 -18.94 11.20 -10.33
CA TYR A 724 -17.90 10.36 -10.92
C TYR A 724 -16.57 10.54 -10.16
N HIS A 725 -15.66 9.66 -10.40
CA HIS A 725 -14.24 9.79 -10.03
C HIS A 725 -13.38 9.69 -11.30
N THR A 726 -12.14 10.13 -11.22
CA THR A 726 -11.18 10.04 -12.33
C THR A 726 -10.25 8.87 -12.13
N ARG A 727 -9.97 8.11 -13.20
CA ARG A 727 -8.95 7.07 -13.24
C ARG A 727 -7.91 7.48 -14.28
N PRO A 728 -6.62 7.62 -13.93
CA PRO A 728 -5.60 8.02 -14.89
C PRO A 728 -5.47 6.99 -16.02
N ARG A 729 -5.13 7.49 -17.19
CA ARG A 729 -4.63 6.72 -18.33
C ARG A 729 -3.13 6.96 -18.37
N ASP A 730 -2.42 6.05 -17.81
CA ASP A 730 -0.99 6.15 -17.61
C ASP A 730 -0.25 5.01 -18.31
N HIS A 731 1.04 5.21 -18.42
CA HIS A 731 1.98 4.21 -18.85
C HIS A 731 3.25 4.36 -18.02
N THR A 732 3.70 3.26 -17.46
CA THR A 732 4.99 3.18 -16.77
C THR A 732 5.85 2.20 -17.54
N ASP A 733 7.00 2.68 -18.00
CA ASP A 733 8.01 1.92 -18.71
C ASP A 733 9.22 1.74 -17.82
N THR A 734 9.74 0.52 -17.77
CA THR A 734 10.99 0.18 -17.10
C THR A 734 12.00 -0.28 -18.15
N ASP A 735 13.13 0.42 -18.28
CA ASP A 735 14.14 0.12 -19.31
C ASP A 735 15.55 0.04 -18.70
N ALA A 736 16.25 -1.05 -19.02
CA ALA A 736 17.67 -1.18 -18.71
C ALA A 736 18.47 -0.37 -19.74
N VAL A 737 19.03 0.76 -19.31
CA VAL A 737 19.67 1.72 -20.22
C VAL A 737 21.19 1.63 -20.26
N GLU A 738 21.81 1.05 -19.25
CA GLU A 738 23.25 0.90 -19.12
C GLU A 738 23.59 -0.39 -18.42
N THR A 739 24.51 -1.16 -18.94
CA THR A 739 25.00 -2.41 -18.34
C THR A 739 26.38 -2.15 -17.74
N TRP A 740 26.54 -2.43 -16.44
CA TRP A 740 27.80 -2.28 -15.72
C TRP A 740 28.53 -3.62 -15.55
N ARG A 741 27.76 -4.69 -15.35
CA ARG A 741 28.29 -6.04 -15.11
C ARG A 741 27.48 -7.08 -15.86
N ILE A 742 28.15 -8.13 -16.30
CA ILE A 742 27.56 -9.31 -16.93
C ILE A 742 28.10 -10.54 -16.20
N ARG A 743 27.23 -11.50 -15.94
CA ARG A 743 27.58 -12.78 -15.32
C ARG A 743 27.00 -13.93 -16.13
N THR A 744 27.82 -14.95 -16.37
CA THR A 744 27.34 -16.24 -16.86
C THR A 744 26.56 -16.95 -15.75
N LEU A 745 25.47 -17.60 -16.10
CA LEU A 745 24.69 -18.42 -15.18
C LEU A 745 25.07 -19.91 -15.45
N PRO A 746 25.71 -20.62 -14.51
CA PRO A 746 26.28 -21.96 -14.77
C PRO A 746 25.26 -22.99 -15.24
N HIS A 747 24.00 -22.86 -14.82
CA HIS A 747 22.92 -23.79 -15.15
C HIS A 747 21.93 -23.21 -16.19
N ALA A 748 22.23 -22.07 -16.78
CA ALA A 748 21.38 -21.40 -17.74
C ALA A 748 22.13 -21.06 -19.03
N ASP A 749 21.40 -20.88 -20.14
CA ASP A 749 21.96 -20.49 -21.45
C ASP A 749 21.88 -18.98 -21.68
N VAL A 750 21.77 -18.23 -20.63
CA VAL A 750 21.59 -16.80 -20.64
C VAL A 750 22.53 -16.14 -19.64
N TYR A 751 22.66 -14.84 -19.76
CA TYR A 751 23.46 -14.02 -18.86
C TYR A 751 22.54 -13.26 -17.89
N ALA A 752 23.02 -13.05 -16.69
CA ALA A 752 22.49 -12.02 -15.81
C ALA A 752 23.25 -10.70 -16.07
N TYR A 753 22.51 -9.63 -16.15
CA TYR A 753 23.04 -8.28 -16.37
C TYR A 753 22.72 -7.43 -15.14
N PHE A 754 23.64 -6.52 -14.78
CA PHE A 754 23.42 -5.55 -13.70
C PHE A 754 23.82 -4.17 -14.20
N GLY A 755 23.01 -3.15 -13.90
CA GLY A 755 23.29 -1.80 -14.35
C GLY A 755 22.21 -0.80 -14.02
N ARG A 756 22.17 0.31 -14.78
CA ARG A 756 21.19 1.37 -14.59
C ARG A 756 19.87 1.04 -15.28
N VAL A 757 18.82 1.23 -14.51
CA VAL A 757 17.43 1.09 -14.95
C VAL A 757 16.76 2.45 -14.89
N THR A 758 16.02 2.79 -15.96
CA THR A 758 15.22 4.02 -16.03
C THR A 758 13.74 3.65 -15.98
N ILE A 759 13.02 4.29 -15.07
CA ILE A 759 11.57 4.15 -14.93
C ILE A 759 10.94 5.45 -15.42
N SER A 760 10.14 5.37 -16.49
CA SER A 760 9.43 6.51 -17.07
C SER A 760 7.92 6.33 -16.88
N SER A 761 7.31 7.18 -16.05
CA SER A 761 5.86 7.19 -15.82
C SER A 761 5.23 8.39 -16.47
N HIS A 762 4.21 8.19 -17.28
CA HIS A 762 3.52 9.25 -18.03
C HIS A 762 2.01 9.07 -17.96
N VAL A 763 1.29 10.13 -17.59
CA VAL A 763 -0.17 10.19 -17.61
C VAL A 763 -0.59 11.05 -18.80
N TRP A 764 -1.27 10.47 -19.81
CA TRP A 764 -1.69 11.18 -21.02
C TRP A 764 -3.20 11.45 -21.07
N GLY A 765 -3.94 11.07 -20.02
CA GLY A 765 -5.38 11.26 -19.97
C GLY A 765 -6.01 10.61 -18.76
N TYR A 766 -7.32 10.64 -18.70
CA TYR A 766 -8.06 9.96 -17.65
C TYR A 766 -9.47 9.54 -18.13
N TYR A 767 -10.00 8.55 -17.42
CA TYR A 767 -11.39 8.15 -17.53
C TYR A 767 -12.20 8.82 -16.43
N LYS A 768 -13.40 9.34 -16.78
CA LYS A 768 -14.45 9.64 -15.79
C LYS A 768 -15.25 8.36 -15.57
N VAL A 769 -15.25 7.87 -14.34
CA VAL A 769 -15.84 6.58 -14.00
C VAL A 769 -16.94 6.80 -12.97
N ASP A 770 -18.12 6.22 -13.19
CA ASP A 770 -19.23 6.29 -12.26
C ASP A 770 -19.04 5.32 -11.06
N ARG A 771 -20.02 5.30 -10.13
CA ARG A 771 -20.00 4.40 -8.97
C ARG A 771 -20.12 2.93 -9.31
N ARG A 772 -20.57 2.62 -10.52
CA ARG A 772 -20.73 1.26 -11.01
C ARG A 772 -19.54 0.81 -11.86
N ALA A 773 -18.43 1.55 -11.80
CA ALA A 773 -17.22 1.34 -12.58
C ALA A 773 -17.39 1.51 -14.10
N GLN A 774 -18.47 2.19 -14.56
CA GLN A 774 -18.67 2.51 -15.97
C GLN A 774 -17.87 3.74 -16.38
N ILE A 775 -17.22 3.66 -17.52
CA ILE A 775 -16.53 4.79 -18.13
C ILE A 775 -17.57 5.69 -18.77
N LEU A 776 -17.73 6.88 -18.18
CA LEU A 776 -18.65 7.92 -18.69
C LEU A 776 -18.02 8.73 -19.80
N ASP A 777 -16.72 9.00 -19.70
CA ASP A 777 -16.01 9.89 -20.61
C ASP A 777 -14.51 9.60 -20.58
N THR A 778 -13.81 9.99 -21.64
CA THR A 778 -12.36 9.86 -21.77
C THR A 778 -11.77 11.20 -22.14
N VAL A 779 -10.88 11.73 -21.32
CA VAL A 779 -10.26 13.04 -21.49
C VAL A 779 -8.75 12.86 -21.65
N ASP A 780 -8.16 13.51 -22.64
CA ASP A 780 -6.71 13.55 -22.84
C ASP A 780 -6.14 14.78 -22.12
N VAL A 781 -4.98 14.60 -21.48
CA VAL A 781 -4.23 15.66 -20.78
C VAL A 781 -2.75 15.61 -21.19
N GLU A 782 -2.09 16.75 -21.17
CA GLU A 782 -0.66 16.85 -21.38
C GLU A 782 0.02 17.00 -20.01
N THR A 783 0.78 15.99 -19.59
CA THR A 783 1.59 16.05 -18.38
C THR A 783 3.04 15.69 -18.69
N PRO A 784 4.03 16.29 -18.01
CA PRO A 784 5.42 15.90 -18.20
C PRO A 784 5.63 14.46 -17.67
N PRO A 785 6.43 13.63 -18.37
CA PRO A 785 6.78 12.31 -17.85
C PRO A 785 7.68 12.44 -16.62
N LEU A 786 7.44 11.60 -15.62
CA LEU A 786 8.33 11.43 -14.47
C LEU A 786 9.37 10.38 -14.80
N ILE A 787 10.62 10.81 -14.96
CA ILE A 787 11.77 9.93 -15.23
C ILE A 787 12.55 9.74 -13.94
N ARG A 788 12.78 8.49 -13.57
CA ARG A 788 13.57 8.10 -12.39
C ARG A 788 14.63 7.09 -12.79
N HIS A 789 15.79 7.19 -12.16
CA HIS A 789 16.89 6.26 -12.36
C HIS A 789 17.14 5.45 -11.12
N THR A 790 17.41 4.17 -11.30
CA THR A 790 17.77 3.24 -10.22
C THR A 790 18.73 2.17 -10.74
N GLN A 791 19.15 1.29 -9.88
CA GLN A 791 19.94 0.12 -10.22
C GLN A 791 19.04 -1.10 -10.35
N GLY A 792 19.41 -2.02 -11.22
CA GLY A 792 18.64 -3.24 -11.41
C GLY A 792 19.44 -4.37 -12.00
N VAL A 793 18.89 -5.55 -11.89
CA VAL A 793 19.39 -6.79 -12.48
C VAL A 793 18.33 -7.33 -13.44
N TRP A 794 18.76 -7.90 -14.56
CA TRP A 794 17.83 -8.53 -15.49
C TRP A 794 18.45 -9.75 -16.18
N VAL A 795 17.57 -10.60 -16.67
CA VAL A 795 17.89 -11.77 -17.47
C VAL A 795 17.01 -11.71 -18.72
N ASP A 796 17.63 -11.74 -19.90
CA ASP A 796 16.89 -11.72 -21.15
C ASP A 796 16.22 -13.07 -21.41
N VAL A 797 14.97 -13.05 -21.85
CA VAL A 797 14.23 -14.24 -22.29
C VAL A 797 14.36 -14.34 -23.80
N PRO A 798 15.04 -15.38 -24.35
CA PRO A 798 15.25 -15.54 -25.75
C PRO A 798 13.94 -15.55 -26.55
N TRP A 799 13.95 -14.93 -27.72
CA TRP A 799 12.75 -14.83 -28.56
C TRP A 799 12.20 -16.18 -29.00
N ALA A 800 13.08 -17.19 -29.17
CA ALA A 800 12.66 -18.55 -29.44
C ALA A 800 11.73 -19.12 -28.35
N MET A 801 12.05 -18.85 -27.08
CA MET A 801 11.23 -19.27 -25.94
C MET A 801 9.87 -18.55 -25.93
N VAL A 802 9.86 -17.24 -26.20
CA VAL A 802 8.62 -16.44 -26.27
C VAL A 802 7.69 -17.01 -27.37
N ASN A 803 8.24 -17.36 -28.55
CA ASN A 803 7.47 -17.94 -29.63
C ASN A 803 6.96 -19.35 -29.30
N GLU A 804 7.74 -20.15 -28.59
CA GLU A 804 7.34 -21.49 -28.15
C GLU A 804 6.19 -21.43 -27.13
N ILE A 805 6.28 -20.49 -26.15
CA ILE A 805 5.20 -20.21 -25.19
C ILE A 805 3.92 -19.80 -25.92
N ALA A 806 4.04 -18.89 -26.89
CA ALA A 806 2.91 -18.44 -27.71
C ALA A 806 2.31 -19.55 -28.57
N ALA A 807 3.15 -20.44 -29.10
CA ALA A 807 2.70 -21.60 -29.89
C ALA A 807 1.88 -22.60 -29.03
N HIS A 808 2.10 -22.63 -27.72
CA HIS A 808 1.30 -23.40 -26.77
C HIS A 808 0.07 -22.62 -26.25
N GLY A 809 -0.32 -21.52 -26.88
CA GLY A 809 -1.49 -20.72 -26.52
C GLY A 809 -1.35 -19.93 -25.24
N ILE A 810 -0.16 -19.84 -24.65
CA ILE A 810 0.10 -19.14 -23.39
C ILE A 810 0.51 -17.70 -23.68
N ASN A 811 -0.02 -16.76 -22.92
CA ASN A 811 0.38 -15.38 -22.95
C ASN A 811 1.81 -15.20 -22.41
N ALA A 812 2.74 -14.80 -23.27
CA ALA A 812 4.14 -14.63 -22.89
C ALA A 812 4.34 -13.53 -21.81
N SER A 813 3.54 -12.45 -21.80
CA SER A 813 3.60 -11.44 -20.74
C SER A 813 3.14 -12.00 -19.41
N ALA A 814 2.07 -12.81 -19.40
CA ALA A 814 1.61 -13.48 -18.19
C ALA A 814 2.65 -14.49 -17.68
N ALA A 815 3.33 -15.18 -18.58
CA ALA A 815 4.40 -16.13 -18.27
C ALA A 815 5.61 -15.43 -17.62
N ILE A 816 6.10 -14.36 -18.23
CA ILE A 816 7.24 -13.57 -17.73
C ILE A 816 6.88 -12.91 -16.40
N HIS A 817 5.72 -12.26 -16.30
CA HIS A 817 5.26 -11.60 -15.08
C HIS A 817 5.13 -12.57 -13.89
N ALA A 818 4.58 -13.76 -14.13
CA ALA A 818 4.49 -14.80 -13.12
C ALA A 818 5.87 -15.34 -12.69
N ALA A 819 6.81 -15.49 -13.64
CA ALA A 819 8.18 -15.88 -13.35
C ALA A 819 8.93 -14.80 -12.55
N GLU A 820 8.73 -13.52 -12.86
CA GLU A 820 9.27 -12.40 -12.08
C GLU A 820 8.77 -12.43 -10.63
N HIS A 821 7.47 -12.67 -10.43
CA HIS A 821 6.91 -12.78 -9.08
C HIS A 821 7.48 -13.97 -8.29
N ALA A 822 7.66 -15.12 -8.95
CA ALA A 822 8.24 -16.28 -8.29
C ALA A 822 9.67 -16.00 -7.81
N VAL A 823 10.52 -15.39 -8.64
CA VAL A 823 11.89 -15.00 -8.28
C VAL A 823 11.89 -13.93 -7.19
N LEU A 824 11.05 -12.90 -7.33
CA LEU A 824 10.95 -11.79 -6.38
C LEU A 824 10.55 -12.28 -4.98
N SER A 825 9.59 -13.19 -4.89
CA SER A 825 9.10 -13.74 -3.62
C SER A 825 10.17 -14.54 -2.85
N LEU A 826 11.16 -15.09 -3.57
CA LEU A 826 12.27 -15.86 -3.00
C LEU A 826 13.51 -15.00 -2.67
N THR A 827 13.54 -13.76 -3.15
CA THR A 827 14.66 -12.84 -2.91
C THR A 827 15.03 -12.72 -1.42
N PRO A 828 14.08 -12.63 -0.46
CA PRO A 828 14.41 -12.55 0.96
C PRO A 828 15.16 -13.75 1.55
N LEU A 829 15.17 -14.90 0.86
CA LEU A 829 15.93 -16.08 1.29
C LEU A 829 17.46 -15.88 1.12
N PHE A 830 17.85 -15.04 0.18
CA PHE A 830 19.26 -14.80 -0.18
C PHE A 830 19.74 -13.41 0.21
N VAL A 831 18.83 -12.45 0.24
CA VAL A 831 19.14 -11.04 0.46
C VAL A 831 18.18 -10.48 1.50
N ALA A 832 18.73 -9.89 2.56
CA ALA A 832 17.91 -9.23 3.57
C ALA A 832 17.14 -8.05 2.94
N SER A 833 15.90 -8.31 2.56
CA SER A 833 15.00 -7.36 1.92
C SER A 833 13.58 -7.61 2.37
N VAL A 834 12.75 -6.58 2.30
CA VAL A 834 11.30 -6.69 2.39
C VAL A 834 10.70 -6.54 0.99
N SER A 835 9.47 -6.98 0.80
CA SER A 835 8.78 -7.01 -0.50
C SER A 835 8.73 -5.66 -1.26
N GLN A 836 9.04 -4.56 -0.59
CA GLN A 836 9.06 -3.21 -1.18
C GLN A 836 10.46 -2.70 -1.52
N ASP A 837 11.52 -3.39 -1.11
CA ASP A 837 12.90 -2.96 -1.35
C ASP A 837 13.33 -3.21 -2.80
N VAL A 838 12.87 -4.31 -3.39
CA VAL A 838 13.06 -4.65 -4.81
C VAL A 838 11.71 -4.71 -5.50
N GLN A 839 11.66 -4.18 -6.69
CA GLN A 839 10.47 -4.14 -7.52
C GLN A 839 10.73 -4.83 -8.86
N THR A 840 9.68 -5.21 -9.54
CA THR A 840 9.71 -5.72 -10.91
C THR A 840 8.73 -4.95 -11.78
N GLU A 841 8.77 -5.16 -13.08
CA GLU A 841 7.82 -4.58 -14.02
C GLU A 841 6.54 -5.44 -14.02
N CYS A 842 5.48 -4.98 -13.33
CA CYS A 842 4.18 -5.63 -13.40
C CYS A 842 3.51 -5.33 -14.73
N LYS A 843 3.20 -6.39 -15.48
CA LYS A 843 2.74 -6.29 -16.86
C LYS A 843 1.23 -6.38 -16.97
N VAL A 844 0.66 -5.54 -17.83
CA VAL A 844 -0.75 -5.55 -18.19
C VAL A 844 -0.84 -5.87 -19.68
N GLY A 845 -1.27 -7.08 -20.03
CA GLY A 845 -1.32 -7.55 -21.41
C GLY A 845 -2.04 -6.58 -22.37
N LYS A 846 -3.10 -5.91 -21.94
CA LYS A 846 -3.80 -4.88 -22.76
C LYS A 846 -2.96 -3.64 -23.04
N ARG A 847 -2.09 -3.23 -22.13
CA ARG A 847 -1.24 -2.05 -22.29
C ARG A 847 -0.07 -2.34 -23.24
N GLU A 848 0.54 -3.49 -23.13
CA GLU A 848 1.69 -3.87 -23.96
C GLU A 848 1.32 -4.09 -25.42
N TYR A 849 0.16 -4.66 -25.68
CA TYR A 849 -0.30 -5.02 -27.04
C TYR A 849 -1.32 -4.06 -27.64
N GLY A 850 -1.98 -3.24 -26.83
CA GLY A 850 -2.90 -2.18 -27.30
C GLY A 850 -2.19 -0.97 -27.92
N GLY A 851 -0.87 -0.94 -27.88
CA GLY A 851 -0.04 0.22 -28.21
C GLY A 851 0.40 0.36 -29.66
N GLN A 852 -0.29 -0.24 -30.63
CA GLN A 852 -0.01 0.01 -32.07
C GLN A 852 -0.22 1.49 -32.51
N SER A 853 -0.70 2.35 -31.63
CA SER A 853 -0.95 3.77 -31.92
C SER A 853 0.27 4.69 -31.76
N HIS A 854 1.40 4.23 -31.22
CA HIS A 854 2.62 5.03 -31.10
C HIS A 854 3.80 4.41 -31.84
N PRO A 855 4.11 4.87 -33.07
CA PRO A 855 5.19 4.30 -33.92
C PRO A 855 6.60 4.54 -33.39
N THR A 856 6.77 5.31 -32.31
CA THR A 856 8.10 5.70 -31.79
C THR A 856 8.61 4.81 -30.65
N ARG A 857 7.85 3.79 -30.21
CA ARG A 857 8.31 2.93 -29.13
C ARG A 857 9.40 1.98 -29.58
N ARG A 858 10.53 2.04 -28.88
CA ARG A 858 11.63 1.07 -29.01
C ARG A 858 11.10 -0.32 -28.68
N LYS A 859 11.26 -1.25 -29.60
CA LYS A 859 10.99 -2.67 -29.32
C LYS A 859 12.02 -3.14 -28.29
N ARG A 860 11.55 -3.66 -27.15
CA ARG A 860 12.40 -4.13 -26.06
C ARG A 860 12.54 -5.64 -26.14
N PRO A 861 13.69 -6.21 -25.74
CA PRO A 861 13.79 -7.63 -25.51
C PRO A 861 12.87 -8.04 -24.35
N SER A 862 12.31 -9.23 -24.43
CA SER A 862 11.61 -9.84 -23.29
C SER A 862 12.62 -10.18 -22.22
N ARG A 863 12.34 -9.84 -20.93
CA ARG A 863 13.28 -10.05 -19.84
C ARG A 863 12.56 -10.20 -18.50
N LEU A 864 13.21 -10.87 -17.58
CA LEU A 864 12.93 -10.77 -16.16
C LEU A 864 13.76 -9.60 -15.64
N ILE A 865 13.13 -8.57 -15.04
CA ILE A 865 13.82 -7.38 -14.56
C ILE A 865 13.45 -7.10 -13.10
N PHE A 866 14.48 -6.88 -12.28
CA PHE A 866 14.35 -6.58 -10.85
C PHE A 866 15.18 -5.33 -10.55
N PHE A 867 14.59 -4.36 -9.90
CA PHE A 867 15.26 -3.07 -9.65
C PHE A 867 15.00 -2.56 -8.24
N ASP A 868 15.98 -1.83 -7.71
CA ASP A 868 15.88 -1.20 -6.40
C ASP A 868 14.82 -0.10 -6.43
N LYS A 869 14.08 0.05 -5.35
CA LYS A 869 13.18 1.19 -5.20
C LYS A 869 13.97 2.49 -5.42
N PRO A 870 13.53 3.40 -6.30
CA PRO A 870 14.25 4.64 -6.56
C PRO A 870 14.55 5.42 -5.28
N GLY A 871 15.80 5.90 -5.14
CA GLY A 871 16.25 6.64 -3.98
C GLY A 871 16.72 5.79 -2.79
N GLN A 872 16.74 4.46 -2.89
CA GLN A 872 17.41 3.62 -1.88
C GLN A 872 18.93 3.73 -1.97
N THR A 873 19.57 3.68 -0.80
CA THR A 873 21.03 3.77 -0.67
C THR A 873 21.72 2.39 -0.66
N ALA A 874 20.96 1.32 -0.44
CA ALA A 874 21.46 -0.06 -0.45
C ALA A 874 21.07 -0.74 -1.75
N SER A 875 22.04 -1.19 -2.55
CA SER A 875 21.76 -1.96 -3.76
C SER A 875 21.41 -3.40 -3.43
N VAL A 876 20.12 -3.67 -3.24
CA VAL A 876 19.63 -5.06 -3.05
C VAL A 876 19.75 -5.82 -4.36
N SER A 877 19.46 -5.15 -5.50
CA SER A 877 19.58 -5.73 -6.85
C SER A 877 21.00 -6.21 -7.19
N ALA A 878 22.06 -5.56 -6.67
CA ALA A 878 23.44 -6.04 -6.82
C ALA A 878 23.67 -7.39 -6.14
N ARG A 879 22.98 -7.67 -5.04
CA ARG A 879 23.03 -8.98 -4.37
C ARG A 879 22.15 -10.01 -5.08
N VAL A 880 20.98 -9.61 -5.55
CA VAL A 880 20.12 -10.45 -6.41
C VAL A 880 20.92 -10.93 -7.63
N PHE A 881 21.71 -10.04 -8.23
CA PHE A 881 22.62 -10.38 -9.32
C PHE A 881 23.58 -11.52 -8.97
N ARG A 882 24.17 -11.52 -7.76
CA ARG A 882 25.08 -12.59 -7.31
C ARG A 882 24.38 -13.93 -7.10
N HIS A 883 23.10 -13.93 -6.75
CA HIS A 883 22.31 -15.12 -6.43
C HIS A 883 21.32 -15.53 -7.54
N MET A 884 21.35 -14.87 -8.70
CA MET A 884 20.36 -15.06 -9.76
C MET A 884 20.20 -16.52 -10.20
N ASP A 885 21.31 -17.26 -10.37
CA ASP A 885 21.25 -18.68 -10.74
C ASP A 885 20.49 -19.54 -9.72
N SER A 886 20.79 -19.34 -8.43
CA SER A 886 20.10 -20.04 -7.34
C SER A 886 18.63 -19.64 -7.24
N LEU A 887 18.33 -18.36 -7.45
CA LEU A 887 16.97 -17.84 -7.43
C LEU A 887 16.10 -18.43 -8.54
N LEU A 888 16.61 -18.47 -9.79
CA LEU A 888 15.89 -19.08 -10.90
C LEU A 888 15.60 -20.56 -10.67
N ARG A 889 16.59 -21.31 -10.16
CA ARG A 889 16.47 -22.74 -9.90
C ARG A 889 15.45 -23.02 -8.79
N ILE A 890 15.54 -22.32 -7.64
CA ILE A 890 14.59 -22.53 -6.54
C ILE A 890 13.20 -22.04 -6.92
N ALA A 891 13.07 -20.97 -7.71
CA ALA A 891 11.79 -20.54 -8.22
C ALA A 891 11.09 -21.62 -9.04
N LEU A 892 11.84 -22.33 -9.89
CA LEU A 892 11.32 -23.47 -10.64
C LEU A 892 10.91 -24.61 -9.70
N GLU A 893 11.76 -24.98 -8.74
CA GLU A 893 11.46 -26.04 -7.74
C GLU A 893 10.17 -25.73 -6.96
N VAL A 894 9.98 -24.48 -6.55
CA VAL A 894 8.77 -24.04 -5.82
C VAL A 894 7.52 -24.10 -6.70
N ILE A 895 7.61 -23.67 -7.96
CA ILE A 895 6.47 -23.73 -8.89
C ILE A 895 6.07 -25.19 -9.16
N GLU A 896 7.04 -26.08 -9.38
CA GLU A 896 6.79 -27.49 -9.67
C GLU A 896 6.28 -28.27 -8.46
N ALA A 897 6.76 -27.95 -7.26
CA ALA A 897 6.28 -28.55 -6.02
C ALA A 897 4.88 -28.07 -5.57
N CYS A 898 4.43 -26.92 -6.07
CA CYS A 898 3.18 -26.34 -5.68
C CYS A 898 1.98 -27.04 -6.33
N GLY A 899 1.04 -27.54 -5.53
CA GLY A 899 -0.15 -28.26 -5.99
C GLY A 899 -1.30 -27.41 -6.55
N CYS A 900 -1.17 -26.05 -6.58
CA CYS A 900 -2.20 -25.19 -7.16
C CYS A 900 -2.23 -25.30 -8.69
N VAL A 901 -3.38 -24.99 -9.30
CA VAL A 901 -3.58 -25.09 -10.77
C VAL A 901 -3.10 -23.80 -11.47
N ASP A 902 -3.67 -22.65 -11.11
CA ASP A 902 -3.51 -21.40 -11.88
C ASP A 902 -2.47 -20.45 -11.29
N GLY A 903 -2.02 -20.69 -10.08
CA GLY A 903 -1.15 -19.81 -9.30
C GLY A 903 -1.67 -19.58 -7.90
N CYS A 904 -0.78 -19.21 -6.99
CA CYS A 904 -1.13 -18.87 -5.61
C CYS A 904 0.00 -18.05 -4.97
N PRO A 905 -0.24 -17.42 -3.79
CA PRO A 905 0.78 -16.67 -3.06
C PRO A 905 2.01 -17.49 -2.64
N GLY A 906 1.92 -18.82 -2.67
CA GLY A 906 3.04 -19.70 -2.41
C GLY A 906 3.95 -19.97 -3.61
N CYS A 907 3.61 -19.52 -4.82
CA CYS A 907 4.42 -19.77 -6.02
C CYS A 907 4.58 -18.54 -6.94
N VAL A 908 3.54 -18.09 -7.63
CA VAL A 908 3.66 -17.05 -8.69
C VAL A 908 2.87 -15.76 -8.42
N GLU A 909 2.10 -15.70 -7.35
CA GLU A 909 1.33 -14.51 -7.01
C GLU A 909 1.97 -13.76 -5.85
N THR A 910 1.90 -12.43 -5.86
CA THR A 910 2.40 -11.58 -4.77
C THR A 910 1.44 -10.45 -4.45
N GLN A 911 1.34 -10.10 -3.17
CA GLN A 911 0.57 -8.93 -2.73
C GLN A 911 1.21 -7.60 -3.15
N ALA A 912 2.49 -7.61 -3.50
CA ALA A 912 3.20 -6.43 -3.96
C ALA A 912 2.95 -6.10 -5.45
N CYS A 913 2.16 -6.92 -6.16
CA CYS A 913 1.84 -6.69 -7.56
C CYS A 913 1.00 -5.42 -7.74
N THR A 914 1.44 -4.51 -8.60
CA THR A 914 0.73 -3.26 -8.90
C THR A 914 -0.51 -3.47 -9.79
N GLU A 915 -0.62 -4.63 -10.43
CA GLU A 915 -1.72 -5.03 -11.32
C GLU A 915 -2.58 -6.14 -10.69
N ASP A 916 -2.51 -6.31 -9.38
CA ASP A 916 -3.31 -7.24 -8.58
C ASP A 916 -3.25 -8.70 -9.08
N ASN A 917 -2.13 -9.11 -9.69
CA ASN A 917 -1.90 -10.41 -10.35
C ASN A 917 -2.94 -10.74 -11.45
N ALA A 918 -3.54 -9.73 -12.07
CA ALA A 918 -4.60 -9.92 -13.08
C ALA A 918 -4.08 -10.56 -14.36
N VAL A 919 -2.78 -10.46 -14.65
CA VAL A 919 -2.11 -11.08 -15.79
C VAL A 919 -1.01 -11.98 -15.25
N SER A 920 -1.29 -13.27 -15.07
CA SER A 920 -0.36 -14.23 -14.47
C SER A 920 -0.62 -15.62 -15.06
N SER A 921 0.42 -16.41 -15.28
CA SER A 921 0.34 -17.79 -15.74
C SER A 921 1.39 -18.64 -15.05
N LYS A 922 0.98 -19.52 -14.16
CA LYS A 922 1.88 -20.47 -13.46
C LYS A 922 2.56 -21.41 -14.45
N HIS A 923 1.78 -21.95 -15.41
CA HIS A 923 2.29 -22.85 -16.42
C HIS A 923 3.30 -22.15 -17.32
N GLY A 924 3.00 -20.91 -17.71
CA GLY A 924 3.92 -20.06 -18.47
C GLY A 924 5.21 -19.74 -17.69
N ALA A 925 5.12 -19.43 -16.40
CA ALA A 925 6.28 -19.18 -15.54
C ALA A 925 7.19 -20.42 -15.45
N ARG A 926 6.60 -21.63 -15.29
CA ARG A 926 7.32 -22.90 -15.32
C ARG A 926 8.07 -23.05 -16.66
N ALA A 927 7.41 -22.80 -17.78
CA ALA A 927 8.02 -22.89 -19.10
C ALA A 927 9.19 -21.91 -19.28
N VAL A 928 9.02 -20.63 -18.87
CA VAL A 928 10.09 -19.63 -18.89
C VAL A 928 11.30 -20.09 -18.08
N LEU A 929 11.10 -20.51 -16.84
CA LEU A 929 12.21 -20.90 -15.95
C LEU A 929 12.89 -22.19 -16.41
N ARG A 930 12.14 -23.19 -16.91
CA ARG A 930 12.71 -24.40 -17.49
C ARG A 930 13.57 -24.08 -18.71
N GLY A 931 13.06 -23.25 -19.63
CA GLY A 931 13.80 -22.84 -20.80
C GLY A 931 15.08 -22.09 -20.47
N LEU A 932 15.04 -21.14 -19.52
CA LEU A 932 16.23 -20.43 -19.02
C LEU A 932 17.24 -21.41 -18.41
N LEU A 933 16.81 -22.48 -17.74
CA LEU A 933 17.63 -23.48 -17.06
C LEU A 933 17.96 -24.70 -17.93
N ARG A 934 17.85 -24.63 -19.26
CA ARG A 934 18.17 -25.69 -20.24
C ARG A 934 17.35 -26.96 -20.03
N GLN A 935 16.15 -26.87 -19.54
CA GLN A 935 15.22 -27.99 -19.43
C GLN A 935 14.16 -27.89 -20.53
N PRO A 936 13.51 -29.00 -20.92
CA PRO A 936 12.37 -28.96 -21.83
C PRO A 936 11.28 -28.04 -21.25
N MET A 937 10.82 -27.07 -22.01
CA MET A 937 9.86 -26.05 -21.53
C MET A 937 8.50 -26.69 -21.21
N PHE A 938 8.11 -27.69 -22.03
CA PHE A 938 6.84 -28.40 -21.91
C PHE A 938 7.09 -29.90 -21.77
N ASP A 939 6.25 -30.58 -21.01
CA ASP A 939 6.28 -32.03 -20.86
C ASP A 939 5.36 -32.69 -21.93
N GLU A 940 5.62 -33.95 -22.31
CA GLU A 940 4.76 -34.70 -23.22
C GLU A 940 3.30 -34.86 -22.70
N HIS A 941 3.09 -34.65 -21.42
CA HIS A 941 1.81 -34.75 -20.72
C HIS A 941 1.18 -33.40 -20.45
N ASP A 942 1.74 -32.30 -20.92
CA ASP A 942 1.10 -31.00 -20.80
C ASP A 942 -0.25 -31.03 -21.55
N PRO A 943 -1.31 -30.42 -21.00
CA PRO A 943 -2.64 -30.56 -21.57
C PRO A 943 -2.66 -30.10 -23.03
N PRO A 944 -3.36 -30.83 -23.90
CA PRO A 944 -3.46 -30.44 -25.30
C PRO A 944 -4.17 -29.09 -25.42
N LEU A 945 -3.78 -28.35 -26.44
CA LEU A 945 -4.48 -27.12 -26.83
C LEU A 945 -5.91 -27.47 -27.26
N ASP A 946 -6.88 -26.60 -26.95
CA ASP A 946 -8.23 -26.73 -27.50
C ASP A 946 -8.27 -26.54 -29.01
N GLU A 947 -9.43 -26.75 -29.64
CA GLU A 947 -9.60 -26.54 -31.09
C GLU A 947 -9.29 -25.09 -31.55
N GLN A 948 -9.09 -24.17 -30.60
CA GLN A 948 -8.76 -22.77 -30.80
C GLN A 948 -7.31 -22.42 -30.43
N GLY A 949 -6.50 -23.41 -30.02
CA GLY A 949 -5.08 -23.27 -29.69
C GLY A 949 -4.83 -22.86 -28.23
N HIS A 950 -5.78 -23.08 -27.33
CA HIS A 950 -5.64 -22.75 -25.90
C HIS A 950 -5.42 -24.01 -25.06
N ALA A 951 -4.55 -23.95 -24.06
CA ALA A 951 -4.38 -25.04 -23.10
C ALA A 951 -5.62 -25.17 -22.22
N THR A 952 -6.36 -26.28 -22.37
CA THR A 952 -7.71 -26.46 -21.82
C THR A 952 -7.84 -26.43 -20.31
N SER A 953 -6.76 -26.58 -19.56
CA SER A 953 -6.74 -26.58 -18.10
C SER A 953 -6.15 -25.32 -17.44
N TYR A 954 -5.60 -24.39 -18.22
CA TYR A 954 -4.89 -23.21 -17.71
C TYR A 954 -5.49 -21.88 -18.15
N LEU A 955 -6.55 -21.92 -18.94
CA LEU A 955 -7.25 -20.73 -19.41
C LEU A 955 -8.33 -20.30 -18.43
N GLY A 956 -7.90 -19.65 -17.37
CA GLY A 956 -8.80 -18.77 -16.63
C GLY A 956 -9.14 -17.52 -17.47
N PRO A 957 -10.09 -16.70 -17.03
CA PRO A 957 -10.45 -15.42 -17.68
C PRO A 957 -9.27 -14.48 -17.88
N ARG A 958 -8.10 -14.80 -17.33
CA ARG A 958 -6.86 -14.02 -17.36
C ARG A 958 -6.01 -14.23 -18.59
N ASP A 959 -6.03 -15.45 -19.16
CA ASP A 959 -5.20 -15.81 -20.31
C ASP A 959 -5.89 -15.51 -21.67
N ALA A 960 -7.19 -15.28 -21.66
CA ALA A 960 -8.00 -15.08 -22.87
C ALA A 960 -7.73 -13.77 -23.65
N LEU A 961 -6.71 -12.99 -23.28
CA LEU A 961 -6.57 -11.62 -23.81
C LEU A 961 -5.53 -11.43 -24.92
N THR A 962 -4.88 -12.49 -25.45
CA THR A 962 -3.68 -12.20 -26.24
C THR A 962 -3.34 -13.21 -27.32
N HIS A 963 -3.83 -13.00 -28.49
CA HIS A 963 -3.34 -13.63 -29.73
C HIS A 963 -2.46 -12.72 -30.62
N THR A 964 -1.89 -11.63 -30.13
CA THR A 964 -1.28 -10.61 -31.02
C THR A 964 0.23 -10.45 -30.92
N LEU A 965 0.95 -11.41 -30.32
CA LEU A 965 2.42 -11.32 -30.19
C LEU A 965 3.20 -11.84 -31.39
N CYS A 966 2.57 -12.61 -32.26
CA CYS A 966 3.32 -13.40 -33.30
C CYS A 966 3.90 -12.55 -34.44
N ASP A 967 3.53 -11.31 -34.63
CA ASP A 967 3.91 -10.51 -35.80
C ASP A 967 5.10 -9.55 -35.61
N ALA A 968 5.75 -9.56 -34.46
CA ALA A 968 6.90 -8.69 -34.22
C ALA A 968 8.21 -9.36 -34.66
N GLN A 969 8.79 -8.88 -35.73
CA GLN A 969 10.11 -9.33 -36.20
C GLN A 969 11.20 -8.99 -35.14
N PRO A 970 12.25 -9.84 -35.00
CA PRO A 970 13.37 -9.58 -34.12
C PRO A 970 14.07 -8.28 -34.49
N VAL A 971 14.31 -7.43 -33.50
CA VAL A 971 15.09 -6.21 -33.68
C VAL A 971 16.57 -6.59 -33.58
N PRO A 972 17.43 -6.12 -34.51
CA PRO A 972 18.87 -6.27 -34.37
C PRO A 972 19.34 -5.65 -33.06
N THR A 973 20.19 -6.37 -32.35
CA THR A 973 20.93 -5.84 -31.21
C THR A 973 21.60 -4.54 -31.58
N ALA A 974 21.57 -3.54 -30.74
CA ALA A 974 22.28 -2.28 -30.94
C ALA A 974 23.79 -2.56 -31.19
N PRO A 975 24.45 -1.78 -32.06
CA PRO A 975 25.86 -2.01 -32.35
C PRO A 975 26.71 -1.84 -31.09
N ASP A 976 27.68 -2.73 -31.00
CA ASP A 976 28.66 -2.93 -29.93
C ASP A 976 29.09 -1.62 -29.23
N THR A 977 28.59 -1.40 -28.07
CA THR A 977 29.34 -0.69 -27.02
C THR A 977 30.26 -1.75 -26.41
N GLU A 978 31.55 -1.51 -26.35
CA GLU A 978 32.51 -2.39 -25.71
C GLU A 978 32.02 -2.71 -24.28
N VAL A 979 31.57 -3.94 -24.12
CA VAL A 979 31.09 -4.45 -22.82
C VAL A 979 32.25 -5.19 -22.19
N HIS A 980 32.79 -4.69 -21.10
CA HIS A 980 33.76 -5.43 -20.31
C HIS A 980 33.06 -6.63 -19.66
N VAL A 981 33.42 -7.82 -20.15
CA VAL A 981 33.02 -9.09 -19.54
C VAL A 981 34.00 -9.39 -18.42
N GLU A 982 33.57 -9.29 -17.18
CA GLU A 982 34.33 -9.76 -16.04
C GLU A 982 33.83 -11.14 -15.63
N GLU A 983 34.67 -12.15 -15.69
CA GLU A 983 34.44 -13.42 -15.01
C GLU A 983 34.65 -13.18 -13.52
N ILE A 984 33.57 -13.02 -12.76
CA ILE A 984 33.65 -12.90 -11.30
C ILE A 984 33.84 -14.31 -10.72
N THR A 985 35.04 -14.59 -10.24
CA THR A 985 35.30 -15.75 -9.39
C THR A 985 34.74 -15.50 -8.00
N GLU A 986 34.45 -16.56 -7.24
CA GLU A 986 33.84 -16.47 -5.90
C GLU A 986 34.63 -15.61 -4.89
N ASP A 987 35.90 -15.28 -5.17
CA ASP A 987 36.80 -14.49 -4.33
C ASP A 987 36.77 -12.97 -4.65
N ASP A 988 36.14 -12.54 -5.75
CA ASP A 988 36.12 -11.12 -6.15
C ASP A 988 35.01 -10.37 -5.42
N THR A 989 35.29 -9.93 -4.20
CA THR A 989 34.36 -9.26 -3.29
C THR A 989 34.37 -7.74 -3.38
N ALA A 990 35.23 -7.14 -4.20
CA ALA A 990 35.31 -5.69 -4.34
C ALA A 990 34.33 -5.17 -5.40
N LEU A 991 33.41 -4.31 -4.97
CA LEU A 991 32.62 -3.49 -5.89
C LEU A 991 33.55 -2.44 -6.52
N PRO A 992 33.48 -2.19 -7.84
CA PRO A 992 34.19 -1.03 -8.42
C PRO A 992 33.69 0.24 -7.78
N ASP A 993 34.60 1.17 -7.53
CA ASP A 993 34.34 2.47 -6.93
C ASP A 993 33.29 3.23 -7.75
N MET A 994 32.07 3.29 -7.23
CA MET A 994 30.93 3.97 -7.86
C MET A 994 31.16 5.49 -8.02
N GLN A 995 32.16 6.05 -7.34
CA GLN A 995 32.49 7.49 -7.42
C GLN A 995 33.24 7.86 -8.70
N GLN A 996 33.97 6.92 -9.33
CA GLN A 996 34.69 7.22 -10.55
C GLN A 996 33.79 7.41 -11.80
N HIS A 997 32.57 6.91 -11.76
CA HIS A 997 31.62 7.05 -12.88
C HIS A 997 30.60 8.20 -12.70
N ALA A 998 30.56 8.86 -11.53
CA ALA A 998 29.73 10.05 -11.30
C ALA A 998 30.35 11.37 -11.84
N GLU A 999 31.63 11.37 -12.16
CA GLU A 999 32.37 12.56 -12.62
C GLU A 999 32.57 12.69 -14.14
N ARG A 1000 31.76 12.08 -14.99
CA ARG A 1000 31.68 12.54 -16.35
C ARG A 1000 30.77 13.76 -16.39
N PRO A 1001 31.30 14.96 -16.77
CA PRO A 1001 30.49 16.17 -16.81
C PRO A 1001 29.33 15.97 -17.78
N ALA A 1002 28.14 16.37 -17.33
CA ALA A 1002 26.97 16.48 -18.21
C ALA A 1002 27.34 17.33 -19.44
N PRO A 1003 26.83 17.03 -20.63
CA PRO A 1003 27.09 17.85 -21.80
C PRO A 1003 26.67 19.29 -21.48
N ARG A 1004 27.61 20.25 -21.69
CA ARG A 1004 27.38 21.66 -21.48
C ARG A 1004 26.16 22.08 -22.29
N LEU A 1005 25.10 22.46 -21.61
CA LEU A 1005 24.03 23.25 -22.18
C LEU A 1005 24.60 24.58 -22.65
N SER A 1006 24.12 25.03 -23.81
CA SER A 1006 24.49 26.29 -24.51
C SER A 1006 24.43 27.50 -23.59
N PRO A 1007 25.14 28.60 -23.94
CA PRO A 1007 25.39 29.72 -23.03
C PRO A 1007 24.12 30.47 -22.64
N GLU A 1008 24.11 30.92 -21.39
CA GLU A 1008 23.11 31.79 -20.79
C GLU A 1008 22.77 33.00 -21.64
N PRO A 1009 21.52 33.47 -21.67
CA PRO A 1009 21.19 34.78 -22.21
C PRO A 1009 21.74 35.89 -21.30
N PRO A 1010 22.12 37.06 -21.84
CA PRO A 1010 22.80 38.10 -21.09
C PRO A 1010 21.90 38.68 -19.98
N ALA A 1011 22.52 38.93 -18.84
CA ALA A 1011 21.91 39.54 -17.68
C ALA A 1011 21.36 40.94 -18.00
N TYR A 1012 20.08 41.15 -17.75
CA TYR A 1012 19.48 42.46 -17.71
C TYR A 1012 19.92 43.18 -16.42
N VAL A 1013 20.64 44.27 -16.59
CA VAL A 1013 20.98 45.22 -15.50
C VAL A 1013 19.78 46.15 -15.32
N GLU A 1014 19.00 45.95 -14.25
CA GLU A 1014 18.01 46.94 -13.79
C GLU A 1014 18.72 48.07 -13.07
N THR A 1015 18.69 49.27 -13.67
CA THR A 1015 19.03 50.51 -13.00
C THR A 1015 17.91 50.92 -12.05
N VAL A 1016 18.16 50.82 -10.77
CA VAL A 1016 17.26 51.33 -9.72
C VAL A 1016 17.42 52.83 -9.62
N SER A 1017 16.39 53.58 -9.93
CA SER A 1017 16.27 54.99 -9.59
C SER A 1017 15.81 55.19 -8.16
N PRO A 1018 16.30 56.13 -7.36
CA PRO A 1018 15.94 56.31 -5.97
C PRO A 1018 14.55 56.96 -5.82
N ALA A 1019 13.79 56.48 -4.90
CA ALA A 1019 12.48 57.01 -4.51
C ALA A 1019 12.60 58.32 -3.73
N PRO A 1020 11.65 59.28 -3.87
CA PRO A 1020 11.64 60.51 -3.10
C PRO A 1020 11.15 60.29 -1.65
N GLN A 1021 11.79 60.99 -0.72
CA GLN A 1021 11.37 61.02 0.69
C GLN A 1021 10.06 61.83 0.86
N PRO A 1022 9.19 61.44 1.83
CA PRO A 1022 8.00 62.20 2.16
C PRO A 1022 8.32 63.40 3.09
N SER A 1023 7.69 64.54 2.81
CA SER A 1023 7.58 65.69 3.69
C SER A 1023 6.54 65.45 4.81
#